data_b43075440c38b36e61b707a022dc1b03
#
_entry.id   b43075440c38b36e61b707a022dc1b03
#
_cell.length_a   1.000
_cell.length_b   1.000
_cell.length_c   1.000
_cell.angle_alpha   90.00
_cell.angle_beta   90.00
_cell.angle_gamma   90.00
#
_symmetry.space_group_name_H-M   'P 1'
#
loop_
_entity.id
_entity.type
_entity.pdbx_description
1 polymer ?
#
loop_
_entity_poly.entity_id
_entity_poly.type
_entity_poly.pdbx_seq_one_letter_code
_entity_poly.pdbx_strand_id
1 'polypeptide(L)'
;MQQPLPGKPETERTNNTTITIMRTQTRRIRAMAAGMLAVVAMLLSPIASAAQIKVKGCVTDATGEPLIGVTVLVKGTAKGTSTDIDGNYALSDVADNSTLIFTYVGYKQVDENVKGRTTIDVTMHEDSEILNEVVVVGYGSLSRKEVSSSIVQVDKKDFNKGAMNNAMEMLSGKVAGLNVSTTAAANPNGSSELQVRGATSISAGNGPLIVIDGVAGGDIRTLAPQDIESMTVLKDAASAAIYGTRGANGVILVTTKKGTGEAGAPVVTYDSYVAMGIAKDRPEVLSASEWRRARRGNDYGASTDWYDEITRKYSYDTNQYLSIDGSMPAGGYYSASINFKQANGLDIVSKRQEFGGRAAVSANTINNHLRVTTTLNARRVKENWGNDGMFDTALGMNPTMPIYNADGSYYQPSSPTDARNPVQELLVNTSRGNRTYILGTAEAKYSIWSNENHNVSTTLSYSFNYNDLRSDYYTPSTSGESFWNGYAGRASIEYDKWYTNSLEWLGNYGFTNDDHDVKVVLGYSWERTNWEAMFQQNNDFTFDNPLWWGIGSGSYLAEGKASMWAGKSESTLIGFFGRVNYNWRNILMAAVSMRYEGSTKFGKDNKWGSFPSASLAWEIARMPFMEQHNDVVQSLKPRISYGVTGRSDFNAYQSISTYTNNGKYFIDGSWVTGYRPSNNANPQLSWEKSTSFNVGIDFMLWNRLNGSIEFFDRRSNDLLYNYTAPQPPYVYSTILVNVGSTKNLGMELSLNGDIIVGQPVTWSSGINYTYGTTKLSKLSNDIYQASYLDLYQKPGVGTSEYFFRVEEGGKIGQFYGYEYAGTDADHNMLIYNKEGEKIPASAADPTDKRYIGNGAPQHFLNWTNTLRWKDWDLSLMFSGAFGFDIFNMRKYGMGLKGSGSDNVLRSAYLEDSDVWTGGGVISSYFLEKGDYFKLDNVTLGYNIPLKSRKIVDALRVYISAKNLFTLTNYSGNDPSIVTSTGITPGVDVSSAYPSATQLALGVTLKFR
;
A
#
# COMPACT_ATOMS: atom_id res chain seq x y z
N MET A 1 -60.99 -44.24 10.79
CA MET A 1 -60.49 -45.29 11.71
C MET A 1 -59.05 -44.87 12.08
N GLN A 2 -58.90 -44.65 13.39
CA GLN A 2 -57.70 -44.57 14.22
C GLN A 2 -56.38 -43.94 13.67
N GLN A 3 -56.09 -42.72 14.19
CA GLN A 3 -54.73 -42.19 14.42
C GLN A 3 -53.97 -43.11 15.43
N PRO A 4 -52.64 -43.06 15.41
CA PRO A 4 -51.95 -42.99 16.68
C PRO A 4 -51.04 -41.72 16.76
N LEU A 5 -50.85 -41.31 17.99
CA LEU A 5 -50.18 -40.16 18.59
C LEU A 5 -48.64 -40.04 18.32
N PRO A 6 -48.03 -38.87 18.55
CA PRO A 6 -46.65 -38.56 18.15
C PRO A 6 -45.62 -39.08 19.15
N GLY A 7 -44.52 -39.63 18.62
CA GLY A 7 -43.31 -40.00 19.36
C GLY A 7 -42.42 -38.82 19.61
N LYS A 8 -41.79 -38.81 20.79
CA LYS A 8 -40.84 -37.80 21.30
C LYS A 8 -39.62 -37.55 20.38
N PRO A 9 -39.02 -36.37 20.38
CA PRO A 9 -37.84 -36.05 19.53
C PRO A 9 -36.58 -36.73 20.07
N GLU A 10 -35.85 -37.38 19.18
CA GLU A 10 -34.47 -37.88 19.41
C GLU A 10 -33.46 -36.75 19.43
N THR A 11 -33.11 -36.27 20.61
CA THR A 11 -32.08 -35.25 20.85
C THR A 11 -30.68 -35.84 21.14
N GLU A 12 -30.33 -37.00 20.69
CA GLU A 12 -29.00 -37.62 21.04
C GLU A 12 -28.09 -38.01 19.88
N ARG A 13 -28.41 -37.73 18.61
CA ARG A 13 -27.52 -38.11 17.50
C ARG A 13 -26.59 -37.02 16.96
N THR A 14 -26.79 -35.76 17.32
CA THR A 14 -25.97 -34.68 16.82
C THR A 14 -24.65 -34.46 17.58
N ASN A 15 -24.57 -34.87 18.85
CA ASN A 15 -23.34 -34.66 19.63
C ASN A 15 -22.22 -35.66 19.33
N ASN A 16 -22.49 -36.83 18.82
CA ASN A 16 -21.47 -37.84 18.56
C ASN A 16 -20.71 -37.59 17.23
N THR A 17 -21.33 -36.98 16.25
CA THR A 17 -20.66 -36.67 14.96
C THR A 17 -19.68 -35.52 15.12
N THR A 18 -20.04 -34.49 15.89
CA THR A 18 -19.16 -33.33 16.14
C THR A 18 -17.94 -33.70 17.01
N ILE A 19 -18.14 -34.59 18.01
CA ILE A 19 -17.03 -35.07 18.85
C ILE A 19 -16.08 -35.99 18.05
N THR A 20 -16.60 -36.78 17.10
CA THR A 20 -15.79 -37.64 16.24
C THR A 20 -14.97 -36.82 15.24
N ILE A 21 -15.51 -35.75 14.67
CA ILE A 21 -14.79 -34.84 13.77
C ILE A 21 -13.70 -34.08 14.53
N MET A 22 -13.97 -33.59 15.72
CA MET A 22 -12.94 -32.94 16.55
C MET A 22 -11.82 -33.92 16.99
N ARG A 23 -12.15 -35.15 17.34
CA ARG A 23 -11.13 -36.18 17.67
C ARG A 23 -10.28 -36.58 16.46
N THR A 24 -10.84 -36.60 15.28
CA THR A 24 -10.10 -36.91 14.05
C THR A 24 -9.18 -35.76 13.62
N GLN A 25 -9.60 -34.52 13.78
CA GLN A 25 -8.73 -33.36 13.53
C GLN A 25 -7.61 -33.26 14.57
N THR A 26 -7.89 -33.50 15.84
CA THR A 26 -6.86 -33.49 16.90
C THR A 26 -5.84 -34.62 16.73
N ARG A 27 -6.24 -35.79 16.22
CA ARG A 27 -5.33 -36.87 15.85
C ARG A 27 -4.43 -36.53 14.64
N ARG A 28 -4.97 -35.86 13.62
CA ARG A 28 -4.19 -35.40 12.45
C ARG A 28 -3.18 -34.32 12.85
N ILE A 29 -3.54 -33.37 13.71
CA ILE A 29 -2.61 -32.34 14.22
C ILE A 29 -1.51 -32.97 15.09
N ARG A 30 -1.85 -33.98 15.94
CA ARG A 30 -0.84 -34.70 16.73
C ARG A 30 0.07 -35.58 15.87
N ALA A 31 -0.42 -36.16 14.79
CA ALA A 31 0.41 -36.92 13.84
C ALA A 31 1.35 -36.02 13.04
N MET A 32 0.92 -34.81 12.67
CA MET A 32 1.79 -33.82 12.00
C MET A 32 2.84 -33.24 12.97
N ALA A 33 2.49 -33.01 14.23
CA ALA A 33 3.44 -32.57 15.25
C ALA A 33 4.47 -33.66 15.61
N ALA A 34 4.06 -34.93 15.65
CA ALA A 34 4.96 -36.06 15.87
C ALA A 34 5.89 -36.31 14.68
N GLY A 35 5.41 -36.07 13.44
CA GLY A 35 6.22 -36.13 12.22
C GLY A 35 7.30 -35.03 12.19
N MET A 36 6.98 -33.82 12.61
CA MET A 36 7.95 -32.73 12.72
C MET A 36 9.02 -33.01 13.81
N LEU A 37 8.64 -33.56 14.97
CA LEU A 37 9.60 -33.95 16.01
C LEU A 37 10.55 -35.08 15.56
N ALA A 38 10.06 -36.01 14.73
CA ALA A 38 10.91 -37.12 14.24
C ALA A 38 11.96 -36.63 13.21
N VAL A 39 11.66 -35.62 12.40
CA VAL A 39 12.64 -34.99 11.49
C VAL A 39 13.70 -34.21 12.26
N VAL A 40 13.36 -33.59 13.37
CA VAL A 40 14.32 -32.88 14.25
C VAL A 40 15.24 -33.83 15.00
N ALA A 41 14.78 -35.04 15.34
CA ALA A 41 15.57 -36.05 16.08
C ALA A 41 16.63 -36.77 15.20
N MET A 42 16.52 -36.73 13.86
CA MET A 42 17.48 -37.40 12.95
C MET A 42 18.74 -36.58 12.62
N LEU A 43 18.87 -35.36 13.16
CA LEU A 43 19.99 -34.45 12.88
C LEU A 43 21.04 -34.36 13.97
N LEU A 44 21.04 -35.26 14.98
CA LEU A 44 21.95 -35.22 16.10
C LEU A 44 23.02 -36.34 15.98
N SER A 45 24.17 -36.02 15.44
CA SER A 45 25.41 -36.84 15.57
C SER A 45 26.58 -36.02 16.13
N PRO A 46 27.45 -36.58 16.94
CA PRO A 46 28.40 -35.81 17.76
C PRO A 46 29.65 -35.39 17.01
N ILE A 47 30.19 -34.22 17.36
CA ILE A 47 31.39 -33.61 16.77
C ILE A 47 32.57 -33.71 17.78
N ALA A 48 33.76 -33.98 17.25
CA ALA A 48 35.02 -34.13 17.93
C ALA A 48 35.56 -32.82 18.57
N SER A 49 36.29 -32.93 19.65
CA SER A 49 36.88 -31.81 20.42
C SER A 49 38.19 -31.35 19.79
N ALA A 50 38.33 -30.04 19.53
CA ALA A 50 39.53 -29.40 18.97
C ALA A 50 40.43 -28.84 20.10
N ALA A 51 41.73 -28.76 19.84
CA ALA A 51 42.73 -28.18 20.78
C ALA A 51 42.50 -26.65 20.94
N GLN A 52 42.68 -26.15 22.16
CA GLN A 52 42.48 -24.72 22.49
C GLN A 52 43.81 -24.01 22.67
N ILE A 53 43.99 -22.83 22.06
CA ILE A 53 45.20 -22.00 22.10
C ILE A 53 44.87 -20.57 22.57
N LYS A 54 45.93 -19.83 22.96
CA LYS A 54 45.81 -18.39 23.26
C LYS A 54 46.24 -17.62 22.03
N VAL A 55 45.39 -16.71 21.56
CA VAL A 55 45.65 -15.84 20.40
C VAL A 55 45.75 -14.39 20.87
N LYS A 56 46.77 -13.67 20.40
CA LYS A 56 46.97 -12.22 20.61
C LYS A 56 47.34 -11.54 19.32
N GLY A 57 47.28 -10.22 19.26
CA GLY A 57 47.70 -9.41 18.10
C GLY A 57 47.38 -7.95 18.28
N CYS A 58 47.76 -7.16 17.28
CA CYS A 58 47.46 -5.73 17.19
C CYS A 58 46.54 -5.45 16.03
N VAL A 59 45.60 -4.53 16.23
CA VAL A 59 44.67 -4.06 15.16
C VAL A 59 44.99 -2.62 14.83
N THR A 60 45.31 -2.34 13.54
CA THR A 60 45.62 -1.01 13.02
C THR A 60 44.67 -0.61 11.91
N ASP A 61 44.59 0.67 11.56
CA ASP A 61 43.96 1.13 10.34
C ASP A 61 44.88 0.99 9.11
N ALA A 62 44.42 1.42 7.93
CA ALA A 62 45.21 1.39 6.68
C ALA A 62 46.48 2.28 6.69
N THR A 63 46.56 3.24 7.63
CA THR A 63 47.71 4.14 7.80
C THR A 63 48.73 3.58 8.82
N GLY A 64 48.37 2.49 9.51
CA GLY A 64 49.17 1.85 10.55
C GLY A 64 48.91 2.41 11.96
N GLU A 65 47.92 3.28 12.13
CA GLU A 65 47.51 3.80 13.45
C GLU A 65 46.73 2.78 14.26
N PRO A 66 47.04 2.52 15.55
CA PRO A 66 46.37 1.50 16.34
C PRO A 66 44.92 1.86 16.60
N LEU A 67 44.01 0.90 16.41
CA LEU A 67 42.59 1.05 16.63
C LEU A 67 42.17 0.56 18.02
N ILE A 68 41.79 1.50 18.90
CA ILE A 68 41.27 1.24 20.25
C ILE A 68 39.80 0.82 20.25
N GLY A 69 39.45 -0.21 21.02
CA GLY A 69 38.05 -0.63 21.21
C GLY A 69 37.47 -1.48 20.07
N VAL A 70 38.29 -1.97 19.14
CA VAL A 70 37.88 -2.97 18.16
C VAL A 70 37.39 -4.23 18.88
N THR A 71 36.19 -4.67 18.59
CA THR A 71 35.64 -5.92 19.14
C THR A 71 36.21 -7.10 18.36
N VAL A 72 36.88 -8.01 19.08
CA VAL A 72 37.42 -9.23 18.52
C VAL A 72 36.63 -10.41 19.07
N LEU A 73 35.88 -11.13 18.22
CA LEU A 73 34.97 -12.22 18.58
C LEU A 73 35.41 -13.52 17.90
N VAL A 74 35.29 -14.64 18.60
CA VAL A 74 35.46 -15.97 18.00
C VAL A 74 34.12 -16.31 17.30
N LYS A 75 34.14 -16.45 15.98
CA LYS A 75 32.97 -16.69 15.10
C LYS A 75 32.11 -17.86 15.65
N GLY A 76 30.79 -17.61 15.80
CA GLY A 76 29.87 -18.62 16.33
C GLY A 76 29.91 -18.85 17.84
N THR A 77 30.59 -18.00 18.61
CA THR A 77 30.62 -18.06 20.08
C THR A 77 30.35 -16.69 20.70
N ALA A 78 30.06 -16.66 22.00
CA ALA A 78 29.97 -15.40 22.76
C ALA A 78 31.34 -14.97 23.32
N LYS A 79 32.44 -15.61 22.88
CA LYS A 79 33.78 -15.38 23.39
C LYS A 79 34.47 -14.28 22.60
N GLY A 80 34.82 -13.18 23.25
CA GLY A 80 35.46 -12.04 22.62
C GLY A 80 36.19 -11.15 23.61
N THR A 81 36.92 -10.21 23.07
CA THR A 81 37.65 -9.15 23.79
C THR A 81 37.56 -7.85 22.97
N SER A 82 38.08 -6.75 23.51
CA SER A 82 38.29 -5.52 22.74
C SER A 82 39.77 -5.13 22.79
N THR A 83 40.23 -4.38 21.78
CA THR A 83 41.59 -3.83 21.73
C THR A 83 41.77 -2.74 22.77
N ASP A 84 42.99 -2.67 23.33
CA ASP A 84 43.44 -1.65 24.26
C ASP A 84 43.87 -0.35 23.53
N ILE A 85 44.42 0.62 24.26
CA ILE A 85 44.86 1.92 23.75
C ILE A 85 45.94 1.83 22.65
N ASP A 86 46.72 0.78 22.66
CA ASP A 86 47.77 0.47 21.70
C ASP A 86 47.31 -0.49 20.59
N GLY A 87 45.97 -0.72 20.49
CA GLY A 87 45.36 -1.62 19.49
C GLY A 87 45.54 -3.11 19.78
N ASN A 88 46.15 -3.50 20.92
CA ASN A 88 46.45 -4.91 21.24
C ASN A 88 45.22 -5.63 21.80
N TYR A 89 45.09 -6.91 21.47
CA TYR A 89 44.07 -7.81 22.03
C TYR A 89 44.69 -9.16 22.44
N ALA A 90 44.01 -9.86 23.36
CA ALA A 90 44.33 -11.23 23.73
C ALA A 90 43.06 -12.04 24.04
N LEU A 91 42.96 -13.22 23.46
CA LEU A 91 41.88 -14.21 23.66
C LEU A 91 42.51 -15.53 24.10
N SER A 92 42.01 -16.11 25.22
CA SER A 92 42.42 -17.44 25.71
C SER A 92 41.44 -18.51 25.24
N ASP A 93 41.83 -19.76 25.17
CA ASP A 93 41.02 -20.95 24.85
C ASP A 93 40.25 -20.81 23.51
N VAL A 94 40.93 -20.40 22.45
CA VAL A 94 40.43 -20.35 21.09
C VAL A 94 40.77 -21.67 20.41
N ALA A 95 39.79 -22.29 19.74
CA ALA A 95 40.09 -23.50 18.98
C ALA A 95 40.97 -23.17 17.76
N ASP A 96 41.93 -24.01 17.44
CA ASP A 96 42.92 -23.78 16.39
C ASP A 96 42.34 -23.62 14.98
N ASN A 97 41.13 -24.14 14.74
CA ASN A 97 40.37 -24.03 13.51
C ASN A 97 39.29 -22.92 13.54
N SER A 98 39.29 -22.06 14.57
CA SER A 98 38.33 -20.96 14.68
C SER A 98 38.64 -19.83 13.72
N THR A 99 37.63 -18.99 13.45
CA THR A 99 37.76 -17.69 12.78
C THR A 99 37.55 -16.60 13.83
N LEU A 100 38.41 -15.61 13.86
CA LEU A 100 38.21 -14.36 14.60
C LEU A 100 37.51 -13.33 13.72
N ILE A 101 36.52 -12.65 14.29
CA ILE A 101 35.80 -11.56 13.67
C ILE A 101 36.21 -10.26 14.35
N PHE A 102 36.75 -9.33 13.58
CA PHE A 102 37.11 -7.99 14.01
C PHE A 102 36.06 -7.01 13.53
N THR A 103 35.39 -6.33 14.46
CA THR A 103 34.38 -5.32 14.16
C THR A 103 34.69 -4.03 14.90
N TYR A 104 34.65 -2.92 14.17
CA TYR A 104 34.82 -1.58 14.70
C TYR A 104 33.89 -0.61 13.98
N VAL A 105 33.37 0.36 14.72
CA VAL A 105 32.42 1.34 14.11
C VAL A 105 33.16 2.18 13.08
N GLY A 106 32.63 2.19 11.84
CA GLY A 106 33.26 2.90 10.73
C GLY A 106 34.31 2.12 9.95
N TYR A 107 34.52 0.83 10.27
CA TYR A 107 35.49 -0.03 9.59
C TYR A 107 34.84 -1.30 9.07
N LYS A 108 35.32 -1.84 7.97
CA LYS A 108 34.89 -3.13 7.43
C LYS A 108 35.24 -4.24 8.40
N GLN A 109 34.27 -5.13 8.62
CA GLN A 109 34.53 -6.36 9.36
C GLN A 109 35.63 -7.17 8.67
N VAL A 110 36.57 -7.64 9.46
CA VAL A 110 37.62 -8.54 9.00
C VAL A 110 37.46 -9.89 9.66
N ASP A 111 37.43 -10.96 8.88
CA ASP A 111 37.34 -12.34 9.34
C ASP A 111 38.73 -13.00 9.13
N GLU A 112 39.42 -13.37 10.22
CA GLU A 112 40.72 -14.03 10.20
C GLU A 112 40.67 -15.44 10.76
N ASN A 113 41.11 -16.42 9.97
CA ASN A 113 41.18 -17.81 10.39
C ASN A 113 42.41 -18.02 11.30
N VAL A 114 42.22 -18.60 12.47
CA VAL A 114 43.29 -18.83 13.44
C VAL A 114 44.35 -19.80 12.91
N LYS A 115 43.96 -20.94 12.38
CA LYS A 115 44.85 -21.94 11.76
C LYS A 115 46.07 -22.25 12.63
N GLY A 116 45.88 -22.37 13.96
CA GLY A 116 46.97 -22.63 14.91
C GLY A 116 47.88 -21.43 15.21
N ARG A 117 47.66 -20.26 14.64
CA ARG A 117 48.46 -19.04 14.90
C ARG A 117 48.17 -18.50 16.28
N THR A 118 49.23 -18.17 17.02
CA THR A 118 49.17 -17.56 18.34
C THR A 118 49.27 -16.02 18.30
N THR A 119 49.69 -15.45 17.15
CA THR A 119 49.71 -14.02 16.93
C THR A 119 49.04 -13.74 15.58
N ILE A 120 48.01 -12.82 15.56
CA ILE A 120 47.28 -12.40 14.37
C ILE A 120 47.10 -10.89 14.44
N ASP A 121 47.91 -10.18 13.67
CA ASP A 121 47.79 -8.74 13.47
C ASP A 121 46.84 -8.47 12.31
N VAL A 122 45.98 -7.46 12.47
CA VAL A 122 44.91 -7.16 11.51
C VAL A 122 44.93 -5.69 11.15
N THR A 123 44.92 -5.39 9.85
CA THR A 123 44.66 -4.04 9.35
C THR A 123 43.20 -3.94 8.93
N MET A 124 42.44 -3.02 9.55
CA MET A 124 41.08 -2.72 9.19
C MET A 124 41.04 -1.52 8.23
N HIS A 125 40.17 -1.60 7.27
CA HIS A 125 39.90 -0.52 6.33
C HIS A 125 38.59 0.16 6.69
N GLU A 126 38.50 1.47 6.54
CA GLU A 126 37.28 2.23 6.76
C GLU A 126 36.11 1.65 5.96
N ASP A 127 34.98 1.52 6.63
CA ASP A 127 33.76 1.02 6.00
C ASP A 127 32.97 2.15 5.31
N SER A 128 33.19 2.27 4.02
CA SER A 128 32.39 3.13 3.16
C SER A 128 31.09 2.45 2.68
N GLU A 129 30.55 1.47 3.43
CA GLU A 129 29.41 0.64 2.99
C GLU A 129 28.19 1.47 2.58
N ILE A 130 27.86 2.56 3.27
CA ILE A 130 26.73 3.44 2.88
C ILE A 130 26.87 3.96 1.44
N LEU A 131 28.11 4.18 0.98
CA LEU A 131 28.39 4.66 -0.37
C LEU A 131 28.55 3.54 -1.41
N ASN A 132 28.77 2.29 -1.00
CA ASN A 132 28.87 1.12 -1.87
C ASN A 132 27.58 0.32 -1.94
N GLU A 133 26.52 0.74 -1.24
CA GLU A 133 25.19 0.11 -1.27
C GLU A 133 24.70 -0.02 -2.72
N VAL A 134 24.26 -1.23 -3.08
CA VAL A 134 23.74 -1.54 -4.42
C VAL A 134 22.28 -1.15 -4.46
N VAL A 135 21.95 -0.19 -5.29
CA VAL A 135 20.58 0.27 -5.53
C VAL A 135 20.03 -0.41 -6.77
N VAL A 136 18.89 -1.05 -6.64
CA VAL A 136 18.16 -1.60 -7.78
C VAL A 136 17.58 -0.45 -8.59
N VAL A 137 17.94 -0.38 -9.86
CA VAL A 137 17.40 0.59 -10.83
C VAL A 137 16.70 -0.18 -11.94
N GLY A 138 15.85 0.48 -12.71
CA GLY A 138 15.16 -0.18 -13.82
C GLY A 138 16.13 -0.96 -14.72
N TYR A 139 15.92 -2.26 -14.84
CA TYR A 139 16.72 -3.19 -15.65
C TYR A 139 18.23 -3.21 -15.30
N GLY A 140 18.54 -3.25 -14.00
CA GLY A 140 19.92 -3.37 -13.51
C GLY A 140 20.09 -2.87 -12.09
N SER A 141 21.33 -2.80 -11.65
CA SER A 141 21.72 -2.24 -10.37
C SER A 141 22.91 -1.30 -10.54
N LEU A 142 22.93 -0.25 -9.74
CA LEU A 142 23.99 0.73 -9.66
C LEU A 142 24.47 0.84 -8.22
N SER A 143 25.70 1.22 -8.00
CA SER A 143 26.10 1.65 -6.66
C SER A 143 25.43 3.00 -6.35
N ARG A 144 25.16 3.27 -5.08
CA ARG A 144 24.52 4.53 -4.66
C ARG A 144 25.34 5.77 -5.09
N LYS A 145 26.64 5.62 -5.21
CA LYS A 145 27.56 6.65 -5.73
C LYS A 145 27.24 7.03 -7.18
N GLU A 146 26.86 6.05 -8.01
CA GLU A 146 26.63 6.23 -9.45
C GLU A 146 25.24 6.79 -9.79
N VAL A 147 24.33 6.82 -8.83
CA VAL A 147 22.96 7.30 -9.04
C VAL A 147 22.95 8.80 -9.30
N SER A 148 22.45 9.23 -10.47
CA SER A 148 22.32 10.62 -10.90
C SER A 148 20.87 11.16 -10.90
N SER A 149 19.89 10.33 -10.53
CA SER A 149 18.44 10.65 -10.53
C SER A 149 17.85 10.51 -9.12
N SER A 150 16.56 10.86 -8.96
CA SER A 150 15.86 10.81 -7.67
C SER A 150 15.41 9.40 -7.33
N ILE A 151 16.20 8.67 -6.57
CA ILE A 151 15.97 7.27 -6.16
C ILE A 151 16.19 7.14 -4.66
N VAL A 152 15.24 6.47 -3.98
CA VAL A 152 15.35 6.13 -2.55
C VAL A 152 15.10 4.64 -2.38
N GLN A 153 16.06 3.93 -1.80
CA GLN A 153 15.92 2.53 -1.39
C GLN A 153 15.68 2.46 0.12
N VAL A 154 14.76 1.63 0.53
CA VAL A 154 14.46 1.27 1.92
C VAL A 154 14.69 -0.23 2.06
N ASP A 155 15.61 -0.61 2.95
CA ASP A 155 15.96 -1.99 3.18
C ASP A 155 15.16 -2.59 4.32
N LYS A 156 15.13 -3.91 4.40
CA LYS A 156 14.40 -4.67 5.42
C LYS A 156 14.67 -4.22 6.86
N LYS A 157 15.90 -3.78 7.17
CA LYS A 157 16.27 -3.28 8.50
C LYS A 157 15.52 -2.01 8.88
N ASP A 158 15.14 -1.19 7.88
CA ASP A 158 14.53 0.13 8.03
C ASP A 158 13.00 0.11 7.88
N PHE A 159 12.41 -1.02 7.47
CA PHE A 159 10.97 -1.17 7.36
C PHE A 159 10.25 -0.98 8.68
N ASN A 160 9.05 -0.41 8.62
CA ASN A 160 8.15 -0.41 9.76
C ASN A 160 7.84 -1.86 10.16
N LYS A 161 7.76 -2.10 11.47
CA LYS A 161 7.51 -3.44 12.04
C LYS A 161 6.17 -3.46 12.75
N GLY A 162 5.63 -4.66 13.00
CA GLY A 162 4.36 -4.87 13.70
C GLY A 162 3.29 -5.48 12.82
N ALA A 163 2.04 -5.42 13.25
CA ALA A 163 0.90 -5.91 12.47
C ALA A 163 0.60 -4.94 11.31
N MET A 164 0.55 -5.47 10.08
CA MET A 164 0.32 -4.70 8.85
C MET A 164 -0.74 -5.37 8.00
N ASN A 165 -1.62 -4.58 7.40
CA ASN A 165 -2.63 -5.09 6.49
C ASN A 165 -2.02 -5.43 5.12
N ASN A 166 -1.07 -4.61 4.65
CA ASN A 166 -0.34 -4.88 3.42
C ASN A 166 1.13 -4.42 3.50
N ALA A 167 1.95 -4.88 2.55
CA ALA A 167 3.38 -4.59 2.53
C ALA A 167 3.72 -3.11 2.27
N MET A 168 2.81 -2.31 1.69
CA MET A 168 3.06 -0.89 1.42
C MET A 168 3.15 -0.06 2.69
N GLU A 169 2.51 -0.50 3.77
CA GLU A 169 2.59 0.16 5.07
C GLU A 169 4.02 0.15 5.65
N MET A 170 4.88 -0.76 5.19
CA MET A 170 6.31 -0.79 5.56
C MET A 170 7.07 0.45 5.10
N LEU A 171 6.62 1.11 4.03
CA LEU A 171 7.20 2.33 3.48
C LEU A 171 6.62 3.61 4.07
N SER A 172 5.53 3.52 4.85
CA SER A 172 4.91 4.71 5.43
C SER A 172 5.94 5.54 6.21
N GLY A 173 6.08 6.83 5.85
CA GLY A 173 7.01 7.77 6.48
C GLY A 173 8.50 7.58 6.17
N LYS A 174 8.89 6.56 5.39
CA LYS A 174 10.30 6.26 5.09
C LYS A 174 10.87 7.02 3.90
N VAL A 175 10.03 7.51 3.00
CA VAL A 175 10.45 8.15 1.76
C VAL A 175 9.79 9.52 1.64
N ALA A 176 10.60 10.57 1.54
CA ALA A 176 10.09 11.92 1.23
C ALA A 176 9.45 11.92 -0.18
N GLY A 177 8.27 12.54 -0.31
CA GLY A 177 7.50 12.57 -1.54
C GLY A 177 6.58 11.36 -1.76
N LEU A 178 6.63 10.33 -0.90
CA LEU A 178 5.70 9.19 -0.94
C LEU A 178 4.63 9.35 0.18
N ASN A 179 3.38 9.46 -0.22
CA ASN A 179 2.23 9.39 0.69
C ASN A 179 1.62 7.98 0.64
N VAL A 180 1.41 7.39 1.81
CA VAL A 180 0.74 6.10 2.00
C VAL A 180 -0.50 6.36 2.85
N SER A 181 -1.67 6.36 2.22
CA SER A 181 -2.96 6.58 2.89
C SER A 181 -3.66 5.26 3.16
N THR A 182 -4.19 5.10 4.37
CA THR A 182 -4.96 3.93 4.80
C THR A 182 -6.40 4.34 5.08
N THR A 183 -7.12 4.76 4.03
CA THR A 183 -8.50 5.27 4.14
C THR A 183 -9.49 4.26 4.74
N ALA A 184 -9.20 2.96 4.63
CA ALA A 184 -10.00 1.89 5.23
C ALA A 184 -9.63 1.60 6.71
N ALA A 185 -8.75 2.37 7.31
CA ALA A 185 -8.39 2.27 8.73
C ALA A 185 -8.13 0.83 9.21
N ALA A 186 -8.96 0.33 10.14
CA ALA A 186 -8.85 -1.02 10.72
C ALA A 186 -9.64 -2.10 9.94
N ASN A 187 -10.20 -1.79 8.77
CA ASN A 187 -10.88 -2.78 7.93
C ASN A 187 -9.86 -3.79 7.39
N PRO A 188 -9.97 -5.10 7.71
CA PRO A 188 -9.01 -6.11 7.26
C PRO A 188 -9.04 -6.33 5.75
N ASN A 189 -10.13 -5.95 5.08
CA ASN A 189 -10.34 -6.06 3.64
C ASN A 189 -9.99 -4.76 2.89
N GLY A 190 -9.63 -3.70 3.63
CA GLY A 190 -9.28 -2.41 3.06
C GLY A 190 -7.95 -2.41 2.31
N SER A 191 -7.78 -1.45 1.43
CA SER A 191 -6.54 -1.21 0.68
C SER A 191 -5.85 0.07 1.17
N SER A 192 -4.54 0.16 0.91
CA SER A 192 -3.80 1.42 1.05
C SER A 192 -3.64 2.07 -0.31
N GLU A 193 -3.80 3.37 -0.35
CA GLU A 193 -3.52 4.18 -1.53
C GLU A 193 -2.12 4.76 -1.45
N LEU A 194 -1.45 4.80 -2.59
CA LEU A 194 -0.09 5.30 -2.74
C LEU A 194 -0.07 6.47 -3.71
N GLN A 195 0.66 7.52 -3.35
CA GLN A 195 0.86 8.66 -4.24
C GLN A 195 2.28 9.20 -4.11
N VAL A 196 2.95 9.41 -5.25
CA VAL A 196 4.28 10.02 -5.31
C VAL A 196 4.14 11.45 -5.83
N ARG A 197 4.53 12.43 -5.01
CA ARG A 197 4.58 13.86 -5.38
C ARG A 197 3.24 14.49 -5.79
N GLY A 198 2.12 13.97 -5.27
CA GLY A 198 0.78 14.53 -5.52
C GLY A 198 0.10 14.03 -6.80
N ALA A 199 -1.14 14.47 -7.00
CA ALA A 199 -1.95 14.10 -8.16
C ALA A 199 -1.43 14.76 -9.46
N THR A 200 -1.48 14.03 -10.55
CA THR A 200 -0.96 14.50 -11.85
C THR A 200 -1.98 14.38 -12.97
N SER A 201 -3.01 13.56 -12.80
CA SER A 201 -4.09 13.38 -13.78
C SER A 201 -5.45 13.55 -13.13
N ILE A 202 -6.44 13.94 -13.95
CA ILE A 202 -7.83 14.16 -13.52
C ILE A 202 -8.61 12.84 -13.57
N SER A 203 -8.49 12.07 -14.65
CA SER A 203 -9.29 10.86 -14.88
C SER A 203 -8.47 9.57 -14.92
N ALA A 204 -7.16 9.65 -15.15
CA ALA A 204 -6.27 8.50 -15.08
C ALA A 204 -5.78 8.27 -13.65
N GLY A 205 -5.35 7.04 -13.33
CA GLY A 205 -4.85 6.66 -12.00
C GLY A 205 -3.66 7.52 -11.54
N ASN A 206 -3.57 7.82 -10.26
CA ASN A 206 -2.48 8.61 -9.65
C ASN A 206 -1.49 7.76 -8.83
N GLY A 207 -1.69 6.43 -8.74
CA GLY A 207 -0.80 5.52 -8.03
C GLY A 207 0.49 5.20 -8.82
N PRO A 208 1.62 4.89 -8.13
CA PRO A 208 2.87 4.48 -8.76
C PRO A 208 2.76 3.06 -9.36
N LEU A 209 3.59 2.78 -10.36
CA LEU A 209 3.78 1.42 -10.86
C LEU A 209 4.52 0.57 -9.83
N ILE A 210 4.01 -0.61 -9.52
CA ILE A 210 4.69 -1.60 -8.70
C ILE A 210 5.40 -2.60 -9.63
N VAL A 211 6.67 -2.86 -9.36
CA VAL A 211 7.50 -3.84 -10.08
C VAL A 211 8.06 -4.83 -9.07
N ILE A 212 7.68 -6.10 -9.18
CA ILE A 212 8.12 -7.16 -8.26
C ILE A 212 9.11 -8.06 -8.97
N ASP A 213 10.36 -8.10 -8.51
CA ASP A 213 11.46 -8.87 -9.10
C ASP A 213 11.55 -8.71 -10.64
N GLY A 214 11.36 -7.47 -11.13
CA GLY A 214 11.37 -7.12 -12.54
C GLY A 214 10.01 -7.19 -13.23
N VAL A 215 8.98 -7.79 -12.65
CA VAL A 215 7.63 -7.86 -13.23
C VAL A 215 6.88 -6.57 -13.02
N ALA A 216 6.70 -5.81 -14.06
CA ALA A 216 5.97 -4.55 -14.02
C ALA A 216 4.44 -4.80 -13.91
N GLY A 217 3.77 -4.04 -13.02
CA GLY A 217 2.34 -4.22 -12.74
C GLY A 217 2.03 -5.42 -11.84
N GLY A 218 3.04 -5.97 -11.14
CA GLY A 218 2.85 -7.01 -10.14
C GLY A 218 1.97 -6.52 -8.97
N ASP A 219 1.06 -7.35 -8.50
CA ASP A 219 0.24 -7.01 -7.34
C ASP A 219 1.00 -7.32 -6.05
N ILE A 220 1.30 -6.28 -5.25
CA ILE A 220 2.04 -6.43 -3.98
C ILE A 220 1.34 -7.37 -3.00
N ARG A 221 0.01 -7.55 -3.14
CA ARG A 221 -0.77 -8.46 -2.31
C ARG A 221 -0.45 -9.94 -2.57
N THR A 222 0.34 -10.26 -3.59
CA THR A 222 0.88 -11.62 -3.81
C THR A 222 1.95 -11.99 -2.78
N LEU A 223 2.61 -11.00 -2.16
CA LEU A 223 3.75 -11.21 -1.27
C LEU A 223 3.37 -11.17 0.21
N ALA A 224 4.04 -11.98 1.01
CA ALA A 224 4.11 -11.73 2.45
C ALA A 224 5.11 -10.59 2.70
N PRO A 225 4.84 -9.65 3.64
CA PRO A 225 5.79 -8.60 4.00
C PRO A 225 7.18 -9.14 4.34
N GLN A 226 7.25 -10.30 5.00
CA GLN A 226 8.49 -10.96 5.39
C GLN A 226 9.33 -11.48 4.20
N ASP A 227 8.74 -11.65 3.01
CA ASP A 227 9.45 -12.06 1.80
C ASP A 227 10.20 -10.91 1.12
N ILE A 228 9.94 -9.66 1.51
CA ILE A 228 10.53 -8.48 0.89
C ILE A 228 11.88 -8.18 1.53
N GLU A 229 12.91 -7.98 0.70
CA GLU A 229 14.26 -7.62 1.11
C GLU A 229 14.48 -6.11 1.05
N SER A 230 14.05 -5.48 -0.05
CA SER A 230 14.13 -4.02 -0.21
C SER A 230 13.02 -3.50 -1.10
N MET A 231 12.69 -2.22 -0.93
CA MET A 231 11.83 -1.46 -1.83
C MET A 231 12.54 -0.20 -2.28
N THR A 232 12.62 0.03 -3.60
CA THR A 232 13.24 1.22 -4.19
C THR A 232 12.17 2.07 -4.85
N VAL A 233 12.10 3.35 -4.47
CA VAL A 233 11.14 4.30 -5.02
C VAL A 233 11.84 5.21 -6.02
N LEU A 234 11.43 5.14 -7.29
CA LEU A 234 11.85 6.00 -8.40
C LEU A 234 10.87 7.16 -8.50
N LYS A 235 11.31 8.37 -8.13
CA LYS A 235 10.39 9.51 -7.94
C LYS A 235 10.32 10.42 -9.13
N ASP A 236 11.36 10.46 -9.98
CA ASP A 236 11.44 11.36 -11.14
C ASP A 236 11.33 10.61 -12.48
N ALA A 237 11.07 11.37 -13.54
CA ALA A 237 10.95 10.79 -14.87
C ALA A 237 12.29 10.23 -15.41
N ALA A 238 13.46 10.73 -14.95
CA ALA A 238 14.75 10.22 -15.40
C ALA A 238 15.00 8.79 -14.91
N SER A 239 14.58 8.46 -13.68
CA SER A 239 14.66 7.12 -13.14
C SER A 239 13.54 6.20 -13.66
N ALA A 240 12.33 6.74 -13.89
CA ALA A 240 11.12 5.99 -14.20
C ALA A 240 10.88 5.78 -15.71
N ALA A 241 11.46 6.63 -16.62
CA ALA A 241 11.18 6.62 -18.06
C ALA A 241 11.47 5.28 -18.75
N ILE A 242 12.40 4.50 -18.23
CA ILE A 242 12.72 3.18 -18.77
C ILE A 242 11.55 2.19 -18.63
N TYR A 243 10.64 2.42 -17.66
CA TYR A 243 9.38 1.69 -17.51
C TYR A 243 8.25 2.25 -18.39
N GLY A 244 8.55 3.30 -19.15
CA GLY A 244 7.67 3.89 -20.14
C GLY A 244 6.44 4.55 -19.54
N THR A 245 5.32 4.27 -20.17
CA THR A 245 4.04 4.90 -19.88
C THR A 245 3.44 4.56 -18.53
N ARG A 246 3.84 3.47 -17.93
CA ARG A 246 3.39 3.08 -16.60
C ARG A 246 4.15 3.77 -15.46
N GLY A 247 5.33 4.38 -15.77
CA GLY A 247 6.16 5.08 -14.78
C GLY A 247 5.78 6.53 -14.52
N ALA A 248 4.72 7.07 -15.11
CA ALA A 248 4.34 8.48 -15.02
C ALA A 248 4.10 8.98 -13.58
N ASN A 249 3.63 8.14 -12.69
CA ASN A 249 3.40 8.46 -11.27
C ASN A 249 4.54 8.01 -10.34
N GLY A 250 5.71 7.70 -10.90
CA GLY A 250 6.80 7.04 -10.17
C GLY A 250 6.69 5.52 -10.21
N VAL A 251 7.73 4.86 -9.74
CA VAL A 251 7.82 3.38 -9.72
C VAL A 251 8.32 2.92 -8.36
N ILE A 252 7.72 1.85 -7.84
CA ILE A 252 8.19 1.16 -6.64
C ILE A 252 8.70 -0.22 -7.06
N LEU A 253 10.03 -0.40 -6.97
CA LEU A 253 10.68 -1.68 -7.24
C LEU A 253 10.71 -2.48 -5.95
N VAL A 254 10.11 -3.65 -5.96
CA VAL A 254 10.09 -4.58 -4.83
C VAL A 254 11.04 -5.71 -5.14
N THR A 255 12.08 -5.85 -4.32
CA THR A 255 13.01 -6.97 -4.41
C THR A 255 12.69 -7.96 -3.31
N THR A 256 12.45 -9.21 -3.69
CA THR A 256 12.19 -10.28 -2.73
C THR A 256 13.49 -10.94 -2.27
N LYS A 257 13.44 -11.62 -1.13
CA LYS A 257 14.58 -12.35 -0.57
C LYS A 257 15.18 -13.31 -1.59
N LYS A 258 16.49 -13.29 -1.69
CA LYS A 258 17.30 -14.29 -2.38
C LYS A 258 17.98 -15.17 -1.33
N GLY A 259 18.29 -16.40 -1.66
CA GLY A 259 19.10 -17.24 -0.78
C GLY A 259 20.46 -16.58 -0.51
N THR A 260 21.03 -16.84 0.65
CA THR A 260 22.38 -16.36 0.99
C THR A 260 23.37 -16.94 -0.03
N GLY A 261 24.10 -16.08 -0.74
CA GLY A 261 25.03 -16.49 -1.82
C GLY A 261 26.30 -17.19 -1.32
N GLU A 262 26.48 -17.31 0.00
CA GLU A 262 27.60 -18.02 0.60
C GLU A 262 27.26 -19.50 0.80
N ALA A 263 28.20 -20.38 0.47
CA ALA A 263 28.06 -21.81 0.71
C ALA A 263 28.00 -22.07 2.23
N GLY A 264 26.80 -22.36 2.72
CA GLY A 264 26.54 -22.61 4.15
C GLY A 264 25.31 -23.46 4.36
N ALA A 265 25.03 -23.80 5.62
CA ALA A 265 23.80 -24.47 5.99
C ALA A 265 22.57 -23.58 5.69
N PRO A 266 21.42 -24.16 5.29
CA PRO A 266 20.20 -23.40 5.08
C PRO A 266 19.76 -22.69 6.34
N VAL A 267 19.26 -21.45 6.20
CA VAL A 267 18.69 -20.67 7.29
C VAL A 267 17.18 -20.85 7.27
N VAL A 268 16.63 -21.38 8.36
CA VAL A 268 15.17 -21.46 8.55
C VAL A 268 14.75 -20.32 9.47
N THR A 269 13.79 -19.52 9.01
CA THR A 269 13.24 -18.41 9.80
C THR A 269 11.76 -18.66 10.09
N TYR A 270 11.37 -18.59 11.35
CA TYR A 270 9.98 -18.55 11.78
C TYR A 270 9.69 -17.18 12.37
N ASP A 271 8.66 -16.51 11.87
CA ASP A 271 8.18 -15.20 12.33
C ASP A 271 6.69 -15.27 12.61
N SER A 272 6.29 -14.85 13.79
CA SER A 272 4.89 -14.91 14.22
C SER A 272 4.53 -13.69 15.05
N TYR A 273 3.29 -13.21 14.88
CA TYR A 273 2.70 -12.26 15.82
C TYR A 273 1.23 -12.56 16.07
N VAL A 274 0.77 -12.08 17.22
CA VAL A 274 -0.65 -11.92 17.56
C VAL A 274 -0.86 -10.44 17.85
N ALA A 275 -1.91 -9.85 17.29
CA ALA A 275 -2.26 -8.46 17.52
C ALA A 275 -3.70 -8.32 17.98
N MET A 276 -3.95 -7.26 18.76
CA MET A 276 -5.25 -6.85 19.25
C MET A 276 -5.50 -5.40 18.80
N GLY A 277 -6.59 -5.18 18.09
CA GLY A 277 -7.09 -3.86 17.73
C GLY A 277 -8.14 -3.38 18.72
N ILE A 278 -8.04 -2.14 19.15
CA ILE A 278 -8.98 -1.46 20.07
C ILE A 278 -9.56 -0.29 19.29
N ALA A 279 -10.88 -0.23 19.15
CA ALA A 279 -11.56 0.88 18.47
C ALA A 279 -11.19 2.22 19.12
N LYS A 280 -10.94 3.23 18.30
CA LYS A 280 -10.53 4.57 18.70
C LYS A 280 -11.55 5.58 18.17
N ASP A 281 -11.69 6.69 18.89
CA ASP A 281 -12.42 7.87 18.44
C ASP A 281 -13.89 7.58 18.05
N ARG A 282 -14.67 6.98 18.96
CA ARG A 282 -16.09 6.74 18.76
C ARG A 282 -16.87 8.06 18.72
N PRO A 283 -17.68 8.34 17.68
CA PRO A 283 -18.57 9.50 17.66
C PRO A 283 -19.62 9.41 18.75
N GLU A 284 -19.81 10.48 19.51
CA GLU A 284 -20.83 10.56 20.54
C GLU A 284 -22.15 11.07 19.95
N VAL A 285 -23.19 10.23 20.02
CA VAL A 285 -24.58 10.56 19.66
C VAL A 285 -25.45 10.56 20.92
N LEU A 286 -26.68 11.07 20.83
CA LEU A 286 -27.59 11.08 21.98
C LEU A 286 -27.89 9.65 22.42
N SER A 287 -27.72 9.36 23.71
CA SER A 287 -28.24 8.15 24.35
C SER A 287 -29.76 8.17 24.39
N ALA A 288 -30.40 7.02 24.61
CA ALA A 288 -31.88 6.93 24.73
C ALA A 288 -32.45 7.90 25.79
N SER A 289 -31.77 8.10 26.93
CA SER A 289 -32.18 9.03 27.97
C SER A 289 -32.05 10.50 27.57
N GLU A 290 -31.00 10.85 26.83
CA GLU A 290 -30.79 12.20 26.29
C GLU A 290 -31.76 12.48 25.15
N TRP A 291 -31.99 11.49 24.28
CA TRP A 291 -32.93 11.55 23.16
C TRP A 291 -34.37 11.82 23.66
N ARG A 292 -34.83 11.10 24.72
CA ARG A 292 -36.14 11.35 25.41
C ARG A 292 -36.22 12.75 25.98
N ARG A 293 -35.16 13.23 26.63
CA ARG A 293 -35.12 14.63 27.15
C ARG A 293 -35.19 15.66 26.04
N ALA A 294 -34.56 15.39 24.92
CA ALA A 294 -34.57 16.23 23.73
C ALA A 294 -35.93 16.20 23.00
N ARG A 295 -36.82 15.25 23.29
CA ARG A 295 -38.15 15.05 22.67
C ARG A 295 -38.05 15.00 21.13
N ARG A 296 -37.04 14.28 20.63
CA ARG A 296 -36.69 14.32 19.22
C ARG A 296 -37.66 13.56 18.30
N GLY A 297 -38.51 12.71 18.82
CA GLY A 297 -39.48 11.93 18.03
C GLY A 297 -40.16 10.86 18.85
N ASN A 298 -40.58 9.76 18.22
CA ASN A 298 -41.31 8.67 18.88
C ASN A 298 -40.41 7.85 19.81
N ASP A 299 -40.84 7.66 21.06
CA ASP A 299 -40.19 6.77 22.02
C ASP A 299 -40.74 5.34 21.85
N TYR A 300 -39.87 4.41 21.43
CA TYR A 300 -40.24 2.97 21.26
C TYR A 300 -39.97 2.14 22.52
N GLY A 301 -39.53 2.76 23.62
CA GLY A 301 -39.40 2.14 24.94
C GLY A 301 -38.07 1.44 25.21
N ALA A 302 -37.26 1.14 24.21
CA ALA A 302 -35.95 0.50 24.38
C ALA A 302 -34.84 1.50 24.79
N SER A 303 -33.66 0.97 25.04
CA SER A 303 -32.43 1.74 25.24
C SER A 303 -31.30 1.00 24.57
N THR A 304 -31.09 1.27 23.28
CA THR A 304 -30.18 0.54 22.41
C THR A 304 -28.99 1.44 22.05
N ASP A 305 -27.80 0.94 22.27
CA ASP A 305 -26.58 1.51 21.73
C ASP A 305 -26.22 0.79 20.42
N TRP A 306 -26.82 1.25 19.32
CA TRP A 306 -26.68 0.63 18.02
C TRP A 306 -25.23 0.48 17.55
N TYR A 307 -24.36 1.43 17.89
CA TYR A 307 -22.96 1.40 17.49
C TYR A 307 -22.19 0.29 18.22
N ASP A 308 -22.42 0.13 19.53
CA ASP A 308 -21.82 -0.96 20.32
C ASP A 308 -22.29 -2.33 19.87
N GLU A 309 -23.56 -2.46 19.46
CA GLU A 309 -24.14 -3.73 19.01
C GLU A 309 -23.50 -4.25 17.71
N ILE A 310 -22.98 -3.35 16.85
CA ILE A 310 -22.32 -3.73 15.60
C ILE A 310 -20.79 -3.68 15.66
N THR A 311 -20.22 -3.24 16.79
CA THR A 311 -18.78 -3.03 16.94
C THR A 311 -18.19 -4.00 17.95
N ARG A 312 -17.12 -4.70 17.57
CA ARG A 312 -16.32 -5.48 18.51
C ARG A 312 -15.51 -4.56 19.42
N LYS A 313 -15.51 -4.84 20.71
CA LYS A 313 -14.62 -4.15 21.64
C LYS A 313 -13.15 -4.37 21.31
N TYR A 314 -12.80 -5.56 20.83
CA TYR A 314 -11.46 -5.95 20.41
C TYR A 314 -11.52 -6.74 19.11
N SER A 315 -10.65 -6.41 18.18
CA SER A 315 -10.33 -7.26 17.03
C SER A 315 -9.02 -8.04 17.28
N TYR A 316 -8.86 -9.19 16.63
CA TYR A 316 -7.67 -10.03 16.81
C TYR A 316 -7.11 -10.43 15.45
N ASP A 317 -5.78 -10.25 15.31
CA ASP A 317 -5.05 -10.61 14.12
C ASP A 317 -3.92 -11.57 14.48
N THR A 318 -3.60 -12.48 13.59
CA THR A 318 -2.43 -13.35 13.73
C THR A 318 -1.75 -13.56 12.40
N ASN A 319 -0.43 -13.68 12.43
CA ASN A 319 0.38 -14.01 11.27
C ASN A 319 1.39 -15.10 11.65
N GLN A 320 1.53 -16.08 10.77
CA GLN A 320 2.49 -17.18 10.90
C GLN A 320 3.28 -17.25 9.60
N TYR A 321 4.57 -17.10 9.67
CA TYR A 321 5.46 -17.14 8.54
C TYR A 321 6.63 -18.10 8.79
N LEU A 322 6.93 -18.93 7.82
CA LEU A 322 8.07 -19.84 7.85
C LEU A 322 8.81 -19.74 6.51
N SER A 323 10.13 -19.54 6.55
CA SER A 323 10.96 -19.59 5.36
C SER A 323 12.18 -20.46 5.53
N ILE A 324 12.69 -20.95 4.41
CA ILE A 324 13.99 -21.61 4.28
C ILE A 324 14.75 -20.97 3.13
N ASP A 325 15.93 -20.48 3.41
CA ASP A 325 16.80 -19.77 2.49
C ASP A 325 18.19 -20.43 2.49
N GLY A 326 18.75 -20.68 1.30
CA GLY A 326 20.05 -21.32 1.21
C GLY A 326 20.74 -21.09 -0.13
N SER A 327 22.02 -21.45 -0.18
CA SER A 327 22.84 -21.42 -1.37
C SER A 327 22.96 -22.80 -2.02
N MET A 328 23.21 -22.83 -3.31
CA MET A 328 23.52 -24.01 -4.08
C MET A 328 24.98 -23.96 -4.59
N PRO A 329 25.58 -25.10 -4.93
CA PRO A 329 26.88 -25.13 -5.59
C PRO A 329 26.91 -24.20 -6.80
N ALA A 330 28.09 -23.70 -7.17
CA ALA A 330 28.32 -22.81 -8.30
C ALA A 330 27.60 -21.45 -8.22
N GLY A 331 27.30 -20.95 -6.99
CA GLY A 331 26.73 -19.62 -6.77
C GLY A 331 25.24 -19.50 -7.05
N GLY A 332 24.53 -20.63 -7.12
CA GLY A 332 23.07 -20.65 -7.12
C GLY A 332 22.47 -20.43 -5.74
N TYR A 333 21.13 -20.20 -5.68
CA TYR A 333 20.39 -20.08 -4.43
C TYR A 333 18.99 -20.65 -4.53
N TYR A 334 18.40 -20.96 -3.38
CA TYR A 334 16.99 -21.24 -3.24
C TYR A 334 16.39 -20.50 -2.05
N SER A 335 15.13 -20.14 -2.16
CA SER A 335 14.35 -19.53 -1.10
C SER A 335 12.91 -20.02 -1.21
N ALA A 336 12.34 -20.48 -0.10
CA ALA A 336 10.94 -20.88 -0.07
C ALA A 336 10.29 -20.38 1.23
N SER A 337 9.03 -19.98 1.13
CA SER A 337 8.27 -19.53 2.30
C SER A 337 6.81 -19.96 2.23
N ILE A 338 6.19 -20.09 3.39
CA ILE A 338 4.75 -20.21 3.57
C ILE A 338 4.28 -19.19 4.59
N ASN A 339 3.09 -18.66 4.36
CA ASN A 339 2.50 -17.64 5.22
C ASN A 339 1.01 -17.93 5.43
N PHE A 340 0.57 -17.82 6.69
CA PHE A 340 -0.83 -17.79 7.06
C PHE A 340 -1.10 -16.53 7.86
N LYS A 341 -2.11 -15.75 7.44
CA LYS A 341 -2.56 -14.55 8.15
C LYS A 341 -4.08 -14.62 8.33
N GLN A 342 -4.57 -14.24 9.51
CA GLN A 342 -5.96 -13.99 9.76
C GLN A 342 -6.12 -12.64 10.45
N ALA A 343 -7.04 -11.82 9.96
CA ALA A 343 -7.40 -10.53 10.54
C ALA A 343 -8.92 -10.42 10.67
N ASN A 344 -9.39 -9.88 11.79
CA ASN A 344 -10.81 -9.60 12.03
C ASN A 344 -11.01 -8.08 12.07
N GLY A 345 -12.14 -7.62 11.54
CA GLY A 345 -12.54 -6.23 11.61
C GLY A 345 -13.05 -5.81 12.99
N LEU A 346 -13.24 -4.51 13.15
CA LEU A 346 -13.94 -3.95 14.30
C LEU A 346 -15.45 -4.16 14.22
N ASP A 347 -16.02 -4.26 13.02
CA ASP A 347 -17.42 -4.71 12.88
C ASP A 347 -17.56 -6.21 13.22
N ILE A 348 -18.79 -6.64 13.51
CA ILE A 348 -19.07 -8.02 13.95
C ILE A 348 -18.93 -9.09 12.85
N VAL A 349 -18.69 -8.70 11.58
CA VAL A 349 -18.69 -9.61 10.42
C VAL A 349 -17.36 -9.67 9.69
N SER A 350 -16.71 -8.52 9.45
CA SER A 350 -15.52 -8.44 8.60
C SER A 350 -14.41 -9.35 9.07
N LYS A 351 -13.87 -10.13 8.13
CA LYS A 351 -12.79 -11.08 8.36
C LYS A 351 -12.00 -11.32 7.09
N ARG A 352 -10.69 -11.47 7.22
CA ARG A 352 -9.80 -11.84 6.14
C ARG A 352 -8.89 -12.98 6.56
N GLN A 353 -8.75 -13.98 5.72
CA GLN A 353 -7.83 -15.10 5.89
C GLN A 353 -6.99 -15.25 4.63
N GLU A 354 -5.69 -15.31 4.80
CA GLU A 354 -4.72 -15.44 3.72
C GLU A 354 -3.85 -16.68 3.94
N PHE A 355 -3.67 -17.45 2.90
CA PHE A 355 -2.68 -18.51 2.84
C PHE A 355 -1.85 -18.30 1.59
N GLY A 356 -0.55 -18.16 1.74
CA GLY A 356 0.36 -17.88 0.65
C GLY A 356 1.63 -18.72 0.74
N GLY A 357 2.30 -18.84 -0.38
CA GLY A 357 3.62 -19.44 -0.47
C GLY A 357 4.43 -18.82 -1.58
N ARG A 358 5.73 -18.84 -1.41
CA ARG A 358 6.73 -18.38 -2.37
C ARG A 358 7.81 -19.45 -2.57
N ALA A 359 8.28 -19.58 -3.79
CA ALA A 359 9.47 -20.37 -4.10
C ALA A 359 10.32 -19.60 -5.13
N ALA A 360 11.61 -19.52 -4.88
CA ALA A 360 12.58 -18.94 -5.81
C ALA A 360 13.81 -19.85 -5.89
N VAL A 361 14.25 -20.12 -7.09
CA VAL A 361 15.44 -20.93 -7.37
C VAL A 361 16.25 -20.24 -8.44
N SER A 362 17.56 -20.12 -8.20
CA SER A 362 18.52 -19.63 -9.20
C SER A 362 19.67 -20.60 -9.28
N ALA A 363 20.00 -21.04 -10.50
CA ALA A 363 21.10 -21.97 -10.75
C ALA A 363 21.99 -21.45 -11.87
N ASN A 364 23.30 -21.60 -11.71
CA ASN A 364 24.28 -21.38 -12.76
C ASN A 364 24.57 -22.70 -13.48
N THR A 365 24.56 -22.66 -14.80
CA THR A 365 24.84 -23.80 -15.67
C THR A 365 25.80 -23.38 -16.80
N ILE A 366 26.19 -24.32 -17.67
CA ILE A 366 27.08 -24.07 -18.82
C ILE A 366 28.36 -23.33 -18.37
N ASN A 367 29.12 -23.92 -17.44
CA ASN A 367 30.36 -23.36 -16.90
C ASN A 367 30.16 -21.91 -16.36
N ASN A 368 29.06 -21.64 -15.67
CA ASN A 368 28.63 -20.33 -15.13
C ASN A 368 28.27 -19.26 -16.18
N HIS A 369 28.20 -19.62 -17.47
CA HIS A 369 27.75 -18.67 -18.50
C HIS A 369 26.22 -18.47 -18.50
N LEU A 370 25.43 -19.47 -18.14
CA LEU A 370 23.99 -19.37 -18.09
C LEU A 370 23.48 -19.40 -16.64
N ARG A 371 22.80 -18.35 -16.22
CA ARG A 371 22.03 -18.31 -14.97
C ARG A 371 20.53 -18.41 -15.31
N VAL A 372 19.85 -19.39 -14.74
CA VAL A 372 18.40 -19.52 -14.81
C VAL A 372 17.82 -19.21 -13.43
N THR A 373 16.88 -18.28 -13.38
CA THR A 373 16.16 -17.91 -12.15
C THR A 373 14.66 -18.09 -12.38
N THR A 374 13.99 -18.79 -11.48
CA THR A 374 12.53 -18.95 -11.50
C THR A 374 11.97 -18.55 -10.15
N THR A 375 10.91 -17.74 -10.16
CA THR A 375 10.15 -17.39 -8.95
C THR A 375 8.68 -17.70 -9.15
N LEU A 376 8.02 -18.15 -8.09
CA LEU A 376 6.58 -18.37 -8.05
C LEU A 376 6.06 -17.88 -6.71
N ASN A 377 5.11 -16.97 -6.75
CA ASN A 377 4.35 -16.51 -5.61
C ASN A 377 2.90 -16.87 -5.83
N ALA A 378 2.25 -17.50 -4.86
CA ALA A 378 0.84 -17.85 -4.93
C ALA A 378 0.16 -17.55 -3.60
N ARG A 379 -1.03 -16.95 -3.65
CA ARG A 379 -1.80 -16.61 -2.45
C ARG A 379 -3.29 -16.81 -2.68
N ARG A 380 -3.94 -17.46 -1.73
CA ARG A 380 -5.39 -17.57 -1.64
C ARG A 380 -5.89 -16.70 -0.48
N VAL A 381 -6.90 -15.87 -0.75
CA VAL A 381 -7.52 -15.00 0.24
C VAL A 381 -9.02 -15.33 0.32
N LYS A 382 -9.51 -15.47 1.55
CA LYS A 382 -10.94 -15.56 1.84
C LYS A 382 -11.34 -14.32 2.63
N GLU A 383 -12.35 -13.63 2.17
CA GLU A 383 -12.87 -12.39 2.73
C GLU A 383 -14.33 -12.58 3.13
N ASN A 384 -14.71 -12.12 4.32
CA ASN A 384 -16.07 -11.78 4.63
C ASN A 384 -16.11 -10.26 4.67
N TRP A 385 -17.02 -9.67 3.92
CA TRP A 385 -17.18 -8.23 3.87
C TRP A 385 -18.34 -7.82 4.77
N GLY A 386 -18.09 -6.87 5.67
CA GLY A 386 -19.11 -6.10 6.35
C GLY A 386 -19.68 -5.03 5.39
N ASN A 387 -20.64 -4.28 5.88
CA ASN A 387 -21.14 -3.09 5.22
C ASN A 387 -20.75 -1.87 6.03
N ASP A 388 -19.72 -1.13 5.56
CA ASP A 388 -19.20 0.03 6.27
C ASP A 388 -20.26 1.12 6.47
N GLY A 389 -21.29 1.20 5.59
CA GLY A 389 -22.43 2.10 5.75
C GLY A 389 -23.25 1.87 7.03
N MET A 390 -23.13 0.69 7.63
CA MET A 390 -23.85 0.38 8.87
C MET A 390 -23.33 1.15 10.08
N PHE A 391 -22.08 1.64 10.06
CA PHE A 391 -21.59 2.53 11.12
C PHE A 391 -22.34 3.88 11.14
N ASP A 392 -22.57 4.45 9.97
CA ASP A 392 -23.33 5.69 9.83
C ASP A 392 -24.83 5.46 10.19
N THR A 393 -25.39 4.36 9.67
CA THR A 393 -26.76 3.93 10.01
C THR A 393 -26.93 3.77 11.52
N ALA A 394 -26.03 3.07 12.20
CA ALA A 394 -26.08 2.86 13.64
C ALA A 394 -26.02 4.16 14.46
N LEU A 395 -25.22 5.12 14.02
CA LEU A 395 -25.14 6.44 14.65
C LEU A 395 -26.43 7.24 14.45
N GLY A 396 -27.06 7.13 13.26
CA GLY A 396 -28.30 7.86 12.94
C GLY A 396 -29.59 7.21 13.45
N MET A 397 -29.55 5.97 13.93
CA MET A 397 -30.73 5.25 14.42
C MET A 397 -31.29 5.85 15.71
N ASN A 398 -32.62 5.85 15.84
CA ASN A 398 -33.29 6.19 17.09
C ASN A 398 -32.91 5.23 18.22
N PRO A 399 -32.24 5.72 19.29
CA PRO A 399 -31.74 4.85 20.37
C PRO A 399 -32.85 4.26 21.27
N THR A 400 -34.11 4.62 21.04
CA THR A 400 -35.26 4.03 21.76
C THR A 400 -35.88 2.86 20.99
N MET A 401 -35.47 2.56 19.76
CA MET A 401 -35.89 1.38 19.01
C MET A 401 -35.22 0.11 19.55
N PRO A 402 -35.94 -1.02 19.66
CA PRO A 402 -35.38 -2.31 20.07
C PRO A 402 -34.65 -2.97 18.87
N ILE A 403 -33.69 -3.87 19.14
CA ILE A 403 -33.08 -4.71 18.12
C ILE A 403 -34.03 -5.80 17.64
N TYR A 404 -34.80 -6.39 18.60
CA TYR A 404 -35.71 -7.51 18.37
C TYR A 404 -37.11 -7.15 18.81
N ASN A 405 -38.11 -7.70 18.11
CA ASN A 405 -39.49 -7.75 18.53
C ASN A 405 -39.69 -8.74 19.70
N ALA A 406 -40.84 -8.71 20.30
CA ALA A 406 -41.17 -9.61 21.42
C ALA A 406 -41.18 -11.12 21.04
N ASP A 407 -41.35 -11.43 19.77
CA ASP A 407 -41.28 -12.78 19.21
C ASP A 407 -39.88 -13.26 18.84
N GLY A 408 -38.85 -12.39 19.05
CA GLY A 408 -37.45 -12.66 18.72
C GLY A 408 -37.08 -12.38 17.29
N SER A 409 -37.97 -11.93 16.42
CA SER A 409 -37.66 -11.44 15.09
C SER A 409 -36.96 -10.08 15.17
N TYR A 410 -36.17 -9.70 14.14
CA TYR A 410 -35.58 -8.39 14.10
C TYR A 410 -36.62 -7.29 13.93
N TYR A 411 -36.50 -6.23 14.72
CA TYR A 411 -37.33 -5.06 14.56
C TYR A 411 -37.07 -4.36 13.23
N GLN A 412 -38.10 -4.07 12.47
CA GLN A 412 -38.04 -3.31 11.23
C GLN A 412 -38.65 -1.92 11.44
N PRO A 413 -37.96 -0.84 11.08
CA PRO A 413 -38.55 0.49 11.04
C PRO A 413 -39.79 0.53 10.14
N SER A 414 -40.71 1.43 10.43
CA SER A 414 -42.04 1.47 9.77
C SER A 414 -42.05 2.12 8.39
N SER A 415 -40.95 2.75 7.96
CA SER A 415 -40.85 3.48 6.70
C SER A 415 -39.63 3.01 5.89
N PRO A 416 -39.74 2.89 4.53
CA PRO A 416 -38.62 2.57 3.66
C PRO A 416 -37.55 3.65 3.61
N THR A 417 -37.89 4.88 4.07
CA THR A 417 -36.95 6.00 4.20
C THR A 417 -36.18 5.95 5.52
N ASP A 418 -36.65 5.15 6.50
CA ASP A 418 -35.98 4.95 7.77
C ASP A 418 -34.73 4.07 7.61
N ALA A 419 -33.77 4.26 8.49
CA ALA A 419 -32.56 3.44 8.51
C ALA A 419 -32.93 1.96 8.84
N ARG A 420 -32.37 1.02 8.13
CA ARG A 420 -32.55 -0.43 8.38
C ARG A 420 -31.85 -0.82 9.68
N ASN A 421 -32.34 -1.86 10.34
CA ASN A 421 -31.70 -2.42 11.53
C ASN A 421 -30.27 -2.88 11.23
N PRO A 422 -29.23 -2.18 11.71
CA PRO A 422 -27.85 -2.44 11.31
C PRO A 422 -27.31 -3.77 11.81
N VAL A 423 -27.84 -4.27 12.96
CA VAL A 423 -27.46 -5.59 13.49
C VAL A 423 -27.97 -6.70 12.56
N GLN A 424 -29.21 -6.57 12.11
CA GLN A 424 -29.79 -7.52 11.16
C GLN A 424 -29.03 -7.49 9.84
N GLU A 425 -28.84 -6.31 9.24
CA GLU A 425 -28.15 -6.16 7.94
C GLU A 425 -26.76 -6.79 7.95
N LEU A 426 -26.02 -6.68 9.05
CA LEU A 426 -24.70 -7.30 9.17
C LEU A 426 -24.76 -8.81 9.39
N LEU A 427 -25.70 -9.31 10.20
CA LEU A 427 -25.69 -10.72 10.62
C LEU A 427 -26.42 -11.65 9.65
N VAL A 428 -27.49 -11.19 8.98
CA VAL A 428 -28.27 -12.05 8.09
C VAL A 428 -27.77 -12.02 6.64
N ASN A 429 -27.25 -10.90 6.17
CA ASN A 429 -26.71 -10.80 4.82
C ASN A 429 -25.35 -11.49 4.74
N THR A 430 -25.10 -12.19 3.66
CA THR A 430 -23.81 -12.83 3.41
C THR A 430 -23.12 -12.16 2.24
N SER A 431 -21.88 -11.69 2.47
CA SER A 431 -21.04 -11.07 1.47
C SER A 431 -19.63 -11.65 1.60
N ARG A 432 -19.16 -12.39 0.58
CA ARG A 432 -17.90 -13.13 0.63
C ARG A 432 -17.08 -12.94 -0.63
N GLY A 433 -15.76 -12.80 -0.44
CA GLY A 433 -14.77 -12.80 -1.50
C GLY A 433 -13.84 -14.00 -1.42
N ASN A 434 -13.52 -14.57 -2.55
CA ASN A 434 -12.46 -15.55 -2.69
C ASN A 434 -11.52 -15.08 -3.78
N ARG A 435 -10.28 -14.72 -3.40
CA ARG A 435 -9.25 -14.22 -4.34
C ARG A 435 -8.12 -15.22 -4.47
N THR A 436 -7.57 -15.30 -5.68
CA THR A 436 -6.32 -16.00 -5.95
C THR A 436 -5.36 -15.04 -6.63
N TYR A 437 -4.15 -14.97 -6.13
CA TYR A 437 -3.04 -14.24 -6.74
C TYR A 437 -1.95 -15.23 -7.11
N ILE A 438 -1.43 -15.14 -8.33
CA ILE A 438 -0.27 -15.91 -8.78
C ILE A 438 0.64 -14.98 -9.57
N LEU A 439 1.91 -14.92 -9.18
CA LEU A 439 2.95 -14.20 -9.90
C LEU A 439 4.11 -15.17 -10.13
N GLY A 440 4.36 -15.49 -11.39
CA GLY A 440 5.43 -16.38 -11.81
C GLY A 440 6.42 -15.69 -12.75
N THR A 441 7.71 -15.94 -12.58
CA THR A 441 8.76 -15.46 -13.48
C THR A 441 9.73 -16.58 -13.83
N ALA A 442 10.23 -16.54 -15.06
CA ALA A 442 11.35 -17.35 -15.51
C ALA A 442 12.32 -16.45 -16.27
N GLU A 443 13.56 -16.36 -15.80
CA GLU A 443 14.62 -15.54 -16.37
C GLU A 443 15.80 -16.41 -16.75
N ALA A 444 16.35 -16.19 -17.94
CA ALA A 444 17.58 -16.80 -18.41
C ALA A 444 18.57 -15.70 -18.79
N LYS A 445 19.64 -15.55 -18.01
CA LYS A 445 20.73 -14.61 -18.27
C LYS A 445 21.94 -15.37 -18.80
N TYR A 446 22.39 -15.03 -20.00
CA TYR A 446 23.56 -15.64 -20.64
C TYR A 446 24.70 -14.63 -20.74
N SER A 447 25.85 -14.93 -20.12
CA SER A 447 27.10 -14.18 -20.25
C SER A 447 27.80 -14.59 -21.54
N ILE A 448 27.72 -13.72 -22.56
CA ILE A 448 28.26 -13.97 -23.90
C ILE A 448 29.77 -13.90 -23.88
N TRP A 449 30.30 -12.84 -23.27
CA TRP A 449 31.73 -12.57 -23.19
C TRP A 449 32.01 -11.65 -21.99
N SER A 450 33.13 -11.93 -21.32
CA SER A 450 33.62 -11.10 -20.21
C SER A 450 35.13 -11.19 -20.12
N ASN A 451 35.78 -10.04 -19.88
CA ASN A 451 37.19 -9.95 -19.53
C ASN A 451 37.36 -8.92 -18.39
N GLU A 452 38.58 -8.52 -18.08
CA GLU A 452 38.84 -7.58 -16.98
C GLU A 452 38.05 -6.26 -17.09
N ASN A 453 37.86 -5.75 -18.31
CA ASN A 453 37.30 -4.42 -18.58
C ASN A 453 35.89 -4.49 -19.19
N HIS A 454 35.52 -5.57 -19.85
CA HIS A 454 34.31 -5.66 -20.66
C HIS A 454 33.40 -6.82 -20.20
N ASN A 455 32.11 -6.58 -20.21
CA ASN A 455 31.09 -7.60 -19.95
C ASN A 455 29.94 -7.46 -20.95
N VAL A 456 29.63 -8.55 -21.67
CA VAL A 456 28.48 -8.62 -22.59
C VAL A 456 27.57 -9.75 -22.13
N SER A 457 26.32 -9.44 -21.92
CA SER A 457 25.31 -10.46 -21.54
C SER A 457 23.97 -10.17 -22.17
N THR A 458 23.16 -11.22 -22.30
CA THR A 458 21.76 -11.10 -22.71
C THR A 458 20.86 -11.77 -21.68
N THR A 459 19.66 -11.23 -21.51
CA THR A 459 18.66 -11.75 -20.58
C THR A 459 17.32 -11.88 -21.29
N LEU A 460 16.70 -13.04 -21.18
CA LEU A 460 15.33 -13.28 -21.62
C LEU A 460 14.49 -13.60 -20.39
N SER A 461 13.39 -12.86 -20.21
CA SER A 461 12.47 -13.03 -19.08
C SER A 461 11.06 -13.22 -19.58
N TYR A 462 10.36 -14.20 -19.04
CA TYR A 462 8.92 -14.36 -19.19
C TYR A 462 8.24 -14.26 -17.83
N SER A 463 7.14 -13.53 -17.74
CA SER A 463 6.35 -13.43 -16.52
C SER A 463 4.86 -13.60 -16.77
N PHE A 464 4.20 -14.14 -15.75
CA PHE A 464 2.78 -14.36 -15.71
C PHE A 464 2.22 -13.82 -14.40
N ASN A 465 1.29 -12.87 -14.48
CA ASN A 465 0.58 -12.29 -13.34
C ASN A 465 -0.91 -12.61 -13.46
N TYR A 466 -1.47 -13.30 -12.49
CA TYR A 466 -2.85 -13.73 -12.46
C TYR A 466 -3.52 -13.29 -11.16
N ASN A 467 -4.71 -12.73 -11.28
CA ASN A 467 -5.56 -12.34 -10.17
C ASN A 467 -7.00 -12.69 -10.51
N ASP A 468 -7.68 -13.45 -9.66
CA ASP A 468 -9.11 -13.67 -9.74
C ASP A 468 -9.82 -13.24 -8.46
N LEU A 469 -11.07 -12.86 -8.60
CA LEU A 469 -12.00 -12.63 -7.50
C LEU A 469 -13.33 -13.28 -7.84
N ARG A 470 -13.78 -14.16 -6.97
CA ARG A 470 -15.17 -14.59 -6.94
C ARG A 470 -15.86 -13.93 -5.75
N SER A 471 -16.93 -13.19 -6.03
CA SER A 471 -17.79 -12.54 -5.04
C SER A 471 -19.13 -13.28 -4.96
N ASP A 472 -19.51 -13.69 -3.76
CA ASP A 472 -20.76 -14.38 -3.49
C ASP A 472 -21.59 -13.53 -2.51
N TYR A 473 -22.77 -13.09 -2.94
CA TYR A 473 -23.70 -12.29 -2.13
C TYR A 473 -25.02 -13.02 -1.95
N TYR A 474 -25.57 -12.96 -0.73
CA TYR A 474 -26.90 -13.43 -0.44
C TYR A 474 -27.58 -12.54 0.59
N THR A 475 -28.78 -12.07 0.23
CA THR A 475 -29.67 -11.31 1.09
C THR A 475 -30.92 -12.18 1.32
N PRO A 476 -31.18 -12.68 2.55
CA PRO A 476 -32.31 -13.57 2.77
C PRO A 476 -33.68 -12.86 2.73
N SER A 477 -34.75 -13.63 2.60
CA SER A 477 -36.12 -13.12 2.59
C SER A 477 -36.49 -12.32 3.84
N THR A 478 -35.83 -12.61 4.96
CA THR A 478 -36.06 -11.95 6.26
C THR A 478 -35.27 -10.65 6.44
N SER A 479 -34.40 -10.28 5.50
CA SER A 479 -33.61 -9.05 5.63
C SER A 479 -34.44 -7.79 5.42
N GLY A 480 -34.03 -6.68 6.04
CA GLY A 480 -34.65 -5.37 5.80
C GLY A 480 -34.62 -4.97 4.34
N GLU A 481 -33.56 -5.33 3.62
CA GLU A 481 -33.42 -5.06 2.19
C GLU A 481 -34.47 -5.80 1.37
N SER A 482 -34.72 -7.09 1.64
CA SER A 482 -35.72 -7.87 0.95
C SER A 482 -37.13 -7.37 1.26
N PHE A 483 -37.40 -7.05 2.51
CA PHE A 483 -38.70 -6.51 2.96
C PHE A 483 -39.06 -5.21 2.21
N TRP A 484 -38.15 -4.25 2.12
CA TRP A 484 -38.44 -2.94 1.50
C TRP A 484 -38.42 -2.98 -0.02
N ASN A 485 -37.67 -3.88 -0.66
CA ASN A 485 -37.65 -4.02 -2.10
C ASN A 485 -38.72 -4.98 -2.65
N GLY A 486 -39.49 -5.62 -1.76
CA GLY A 486 -40.65 -6.47 -2.13
C GLY A 486 -40.25 -7.77 -2.83
N TYR A 487 -39.14 -8.39 -2.46
CA TYR A 487 -38.74 -9.70 -2.96
C TYR A 487 -38.38 -10.66 -1.80
N ALA A 488 -38.53 -11.95 -2.00
CA ALA A 488 -38.16 -12.98 -1.03
C ALA A 488 -36.71 -13.45 -1.23
N GLY A 489 -35.75 -12.58 -0.88
CA GLY A 489 -34.32 -12.84 -0.99
C GLY A 489 -33.68 -12.49 -2.34
N ARG A 490 -32.36 -12.27 -2.32
CA ARG A 490 -31.53 -11.97 -3.49
C ARG A 490 -30.22 -12.73 -3.43
N ALA A 491 -29.84 -13.36 -4.52
CA ALA A 491 -28.54 -13.99 -4.70
C ALA A 491 -27.79 -13.35 -5.86
N SER A 492 -26.50 -13.10 -5.69
CA SER A 492 -25.63 -12.77 -6.82
C SER A 492 -24.26 -13.46 -6.72
N ILE A 493 -23.71 -13.78 -7.87
CA ILE A 493 -22.36 -14.31 -8.05
C ILE A 493 -21.68 -13.45 -9.08
N GLU A 494 -20.50 -12.94 -8.72
CA GLU A 494 -19.64 -12.20 -9.62
C GLU A 494 -18.28 -12.88 -9.69
N TYR A 495 -17.71 -12.93 -10.88
CA TYR A 495 -16.39 -13.48 -11.14
C TYR A 495 -15.61 -12.53 -12.03
N ASP A 496 -14.50 -12.02 -11.46
CA ASP A 496 -13.54 -11.16 -12.13
C ASP A 496 -12.21 -11.85 -12.23
N LYS A 497 -11.56 -11.73 -13.39
CA LYS A 497 -10.28 -12.34 -13.67
C LYS A 497 -9.42 -11.41 -14.49
N TRP A 498 -8.22 -11.16 -14.00
CA TRP A 498 -7.17 -10.42 -14.69
C TRP A 498 -5.94 -11.30 -14.86
N TYR A 499 -5.38 -11.31 -16.05
CA TYR A 499 -4.10 -11.95 -16.27
C TYR A 499 -3.26 -11.19 -17.28
N THR A 500 -1.97 -11.06 -16.96
CA THR A 500 -0.99 -10.37 -17.78
C THR A 500 0.15 -11.33 -18.08
N ASN A 501 0.50 -11.44 -19.35
CA ASN A 501 1.70 -12.12 -19.81
C ASN A 501 2.69 -11.08 -20.31
N SER A 502 3.96 -11.21 -19.92
CA SER A 502 5.01 -10.29 -20.36
C SER A 502 6.23 -11.09 -20.82
N LEU A 503 6.85 -10.60 -21.90
CA LEU A 503 8.12 -11.10 -22.41
C LEU A 503 9.08 -9.91 -22.51
N GLU A 504 10.26 -10.06 -21.94
CA GLU A 504 11.31 -9.04 -22.02
C GLU A 504 12.60 -9.66 -22.50
N TRP A 505 13.27 -8.96 -23.40
CA TRP A 505 14.61 -9.31 -23.85
C TRP A 505 15.55 -8.10 -23.66
N LEU A 506 16.69 -8.34 -23.01
CA LEU A 506 17.70 -7.33 -22.71
C LEU A 506 19.05 -7.74 -23.28
N GLY A 507 19.75 -6.78 -23.90
CA GLY A 507 21.16 -6.82 -24.19
C GLY A 507 21.90 -5.87 -23.25
N ASN A 508 22.93 -6.35 -22.56
CA ASN A 508 23.72 -5.57 -21.64
C ASN A 508 25.20 -5.54 -22.07
N TYR A 509 25.78 -4.35 -22.03
CA TYR A 509 27.22 -4.13 -22.21
C TYR A 509 27.76 -3.30 -21.05
N GLY A 510 28.82 -3.74 -20.43
CA GLY A 510 29.57 -3.05 -19.41
C GLY A 510 31.04 -2.85 -19.85
N PHE A 511 31.56 -1.64 -19.63
CA PHE A 511 32.96 -1.32 -19.74
C PHE A 511 33.41 -0.60 -18.47
N THR A 512 34.44 -1.12 -17.81
CA THR A 512 34.95 -0.56 -16.58
C THR A 512 36.48 -0.57 -16.63
N ASN A 513 37.11 0.60 -16.36
CA ASN A 513 38.54 0.73 -16.09
C ASN A 513 38.71 1.69 -14.90
N ASP A 514 39.95 2.07 -14.59
CA ASP A 514 40.25 2.96 -13.44
C ASP A 514 39.51 4.29 -13.48
N ASP A 515 39.28 4.84 -14.69
CA ASP A 515 38.70 6.16 -14.89
C ASP A 515 37.25 6.16 -15.35
N HIS A 516 36.82 5.14 -16.08
CA HIS A 516 35.54 5.13 -16.80
C HIS A 516 34.74 3.87 -16.47
N ASP A 517 33.48 4.05 -16.16
CA ASP A 517 32.47 2.98 -16.07
C ASP A 517 31.32 3.34 -16.99
N VAL A 518 31.08 2.48 -18.00
CA VAL A 518 29.99 2.63 -18.97
C VAL A 518 29.08 1.40 -18.90
N LYS A 519 27.80 1.62 -18.67
CA LYS A 519 26.80 0.55 -18.67
C LYS A 519 25.72 0.87 -19.71
N VAL A 520 25.55 -0.02 -20.68
CA VAL A 520 24.55 0.11 -21.74
C VAL A 520 23.54 -1.02 -21.62
N VAL A 521 22.26 -0.66 -21.68
CA VAL A 521 21.14 -1.60 -21.74
C VAL A 521 20.33 -1.27 -22.99
N LEU A 522 20.04 -2.29 -23.81
CA LEU A 522 19.08 -2.24 -24.90
C LEU A 522 18.00 -3.26 -24.61
N GLY A 523 16.73 -2.94 -24.84
CA GLY A 523 15.64 -3.80 -24.45
C GLY A 523 14.45 -3.79 -25.40
N TYR A 524 13.77 -4.92 -25.44
CA TYR A 524 12.45 -5.13 -26.03
C TYR A 524 11.50 -5.65 -24.95
N SER A 525 10.29 -5.13 -24.90
CA SER A 525 9.23 -5.61 -24.02
C SER A 525 7.93 -5.80 -24.79
N TRP A 526 7.24 -6.88 -24.48
CA TRP A 526 5.89 -7.16 -24.92
C TRP A 526 5.05 -7.54 -23.71
N GLU A 527 3.85 -6.99 -23.62
CA GLU A 527 2.90 -7.26 -22.56
C GLU A 527 1.49 -7.36 -23.14
N ARG A 528 0.73 -8.34 -22.67
CA ARG A 528 -0.68 -8.51 -23.00
C ARG A 528 -1.48 -8.71 -21.72
N THR A 529 -2.39 -7.79 -21.47
CA THR A 529 -3.31 -7.81 -20.33
C THR A 529 -4.71 -8.16 -20.81
N ASN A 530 -5.34 -9.09 -20.09
CA ASN A 530 -6.70 -9.56 -20.34
C ASN A 530 -7.52 -9.38 -19.06
N TRP A 531 -8.78 -8.99 -19.25
CA TRP A 531 -9.81 -8.98 -18.22
C TRP A 531 -11.02 -9.76 -18.70
N GLU A 532 -11.55 -10.60 -17.85
CA GLU A 532 -12.76 -11.38 -18.08
C GLU A 532 -13.65 -11.26 -16.85
N ALA A 533 -14.95 -11.02 -17.02
CA ALA A 533 -15.90 -10.96 -15.93
C ALA A 533 -17.21 -11.64 -16.28
N MET A 534 -17.89 -12.17 -15.26
CA MET A 534 -19.23 -12.71 -15.35
C MET A 534 -20.01 -12.29 -14.11
N PHE A 535 -21.25 -11.93 -14.29
CA PHE A 535 -22.17 -11.56 -13.23
C PHE A 535 -23.51 -12.27 -13.43
N GLN A 536 -24.07 -12.77 -12.34
CA GLN A 536 -25.40 -13.38 -12.28
C GLN A 536 -26.11 -12.89 -11.03
N GLN A 537 -27.38 -12.52 -11.16
CA GLN A 537 -28.25 -12.17 -10.04
C GLN A 537 -29.67 -12.70 -10.30
N ASN A 538 -30.25 -13.25 -9.27
CA ASN A 538 -31.66 -13.68 -9.25
C ASN A 538 -32.27 -13.34 -7.90
N ASN A 539 -33.57 -13.11 -7.88
CA ASN A 539 -34.31 -12.73 -6.69
C ASN A 539 -35.54 -13.63 -6.51
N ASP A 540 -36.17 -13.49 -5.36
CA ASP A 540 -37.45 -14.08 -5.02
C ASP A 540 -37.38 -15.61 -4.90
N PHE A 541 -36.79 -16.07 -3.80
CA PHE A 541 -36.58 -17.48 -3.50
C PHE A 541 -37.65 -18.04 -2.57
N THR A 542 -38.04 -19.28 -2.81
CA THR A 542 -39.01 -19.99 -1.92
C THR A 542 -38.43 -20.26 -0.53
N PHE A 543 -37.11 -20.41 -0.42
CA PHE A 543 -36.41 -20.65 0.86
C PHE A 543 -34.94 -20.25 0.75
N ASP A 544 -34.34 -19.83 1.88
CA ASP A 544 -33.01 -19.18 1.94
C ASP A 544 -31.84 -20.15 2.07
N ASN A 545 -32.07 -21.43 2.46
CA ASN A 545 -31.02 -22.38 2.83
C ASN A 545 -29.90 -22.59 1.78
N PRO A 546 -30.20 -22.64 0.46
CA PRO A 546 -29.13 -22.85 -0.53
C PRO A 546 -28.21 -21.64 -0.69
N LEU A 547 -28.58 -20.46 -0.18
CA LEU A 547 -27.88 -19.21 -0.38
C LEU A 547 -27.70 -18.96 -1.89
N TRP A 548 -26.54 -18.41 -2.31
CA TRP A 548 -26.24 -18.18 -3.74
C TRP A 548 -26.13 -19.46 -4.59
N TRP A 549 -25.97 -20.64 -3.96
CA TRP A 549 -25.96 -21.92 -4.72
C TRP A 549 -27.33 -22.26 -5.30
N GLY A 550 -28.40 -21.67 -4.72
CA GLY A 550 -29.77 -21.77 -5.22
C GLY A 550 -30.15 -20.72 -6.28
N ILE A 551 -29.19 -19.98 -6.85
CA ILE A 551 -29.45 -18.82 -7.72
C ILE A 551 -30.37 -19.13 -8.90
N GLY A 552 -30.38 -20.35 -9.43
CA GLY A 552 -31.26 -20.79 -10.50
C GLY A 552 -32.71 -20.97 -10.12
N SER A 553 -33.07 -20.98 -8.80
CA SER A 553 -34.43 -21.27 -8.33
C SER A 553 -35.28 -20.02 -8.00
N GLY A 554 -34.70 -18.80 -8.08
CA GLY A 554 -35.46 -17.56 -7.90
C GLY A 554 -36.45 -17.30 -9.04
N SER A 555 -37.64 -16.77 -8.72
CA SER A 555 -38.71 -16.56 -9.69
C SER A 555 -38.36 -15.54 -10.78
N TYR A 556 -37.51 -14.56 -10.50
CA TYR A 556 -37.16 -13.52 -11.46
C TYR A 556 -36.51 -14.07 -12.74
N LEU A 557 -35.88 -15.27 -12.68
CA LEU A 557 -35.37 -15.91 -13.89
C LEU A 557 -36.51 -16.29 -14.87
N ALA A 558 -37.55 -16.92 -14.35
CA ALA A 558 -38.73 -17.30 -15.15
C ALA A 558 -39.52 -16.08 -15.64
N GLU A 559 -39.49 -15.00 -14.85
CA GLU A 559 -40.19 -13.75 -15.18
C GLU A 559 -39.38 -12.85 -16.14
N GLY A 560 -38.16 -13.25 -16.51
CA GLY A 560 -37.27 -12.43 -17.36
C GLY A 560 -36.70 -11.18 -16.67
N LYS A 561 -36.71 -11.13 -15.34
CA LYS A 561 -36.20 -10.03 -14.50
C LYS A 561 -34.81 -10.30 -13.92
N ALA A 562 -34.30 -11.54 -14.00
CA ALA A 562 -32.95 -11.88 -13.56
C ALA A 562 -31.90 -11.12 -14.38
N SER A 563 -30.80 -10.74 -13.73
CA SER A 563 -29.71 -10.04 -14.37
C SER A 563 -28.53 -10.97 -14.61
N MET A 564 -27.99 -10.98 -15.82
CA MET A 564 -26.73 -11.65 -16.12
C MET A 564 -25.99 -10.94 -17.23
N TRP A 565 -24.66 -10.86 -17.09
CA TRP A 565 -23.81 -10.31 -18.13
C TRP A 565 -22.43 -10.95 -18.09
N ALA A 566 -21.69 -10.86 -19.19
CA ALA A 566 -20.29 -11.20 -19.27
C ALA A 566 -19.54 -10.11 -20.03
N GLY A 567 -18.30 -9.90 -19.64
CA GLY A 567 -17.41 -8.91 -20.23
C GLY A 567 -16.03 -9.49 -20.50
N LYS A 568 -15.37 -8.95 -21.53
CA LYS A 568 -13.99 -9.26 -21.85
C LYS A 568 -13.30 -8.03 -22.41
N SER A 569 -12.07 -7.77 -21.97
CA SER A 569 -11.22 -6.80 -22.61
C SER A 569 -9.78 -7.28 -22.72
N GLU A 570 -9.08 -6.76 -23.73
CA GLU A 570 -7.70 -7.08 -24.01
C GLU A 570 -6.95 -5.83 -24.45
N SER A 571 -5.71 -5.69 -23.95
CA SER A 571 -4.80 -4.66 -24.45
C SER A 571 -3.37 -5.22 -24.56
N THR A 572 -2.63 -4.71 -25.55
CA THR A 572 -1.22 -5.07 -25.76
C THR A 572 -0.37 -3.81 -25.75
N LEU A 573 0.79 -3.92 -25.11
CA LEU A 573 1.80 -2.89 -25.01
C LEU A 573 3.12 -3.47 -25.53
N ILE A 574 3.81 -2.73 -26.42
CA ILE A 574 5.11 -3.11 -26.99
C ILE A 574 6.07 -1.95 -26.79
N GLY A 575 7.29 -2.21 -26.31
CA GLY A 575 8.29 -1.18 -26.07
C GLY A 575 9.68 -1.58 -26.55
N PHE A 576 10.38 -0.61 -27.14
CA PHE A 576 11.82 -0.64 -27.40
C PHE A 576 12.49 0.41 -26.55
N PHE A 577 13.57 0.08 -25.87
CA PHE A 577 14.24 1.03 -25.00
C PHE A 577 15.75 0.84 -24.93
N GLY A 578 16.43 1.91 -24.57
CA GLY A 578 17.85 1.89 -24.33
C GLY A 578 18.24 2.86 -23.23
N ARG A 579 19.27 2.54 -22.48
CA ARG A 579 19.88 3.41 -21.47
C ARG A 579 21.39 3.28 -21.51
N VAL A 580 22.06 4.40 -21.39
CA VAL A 580 23.51 4.52 -21.19
C VAL A 580 23.73 5.22 -19.86
N ASN A 581 24.47 4.60 -18.97
CA ASN A 581 24.99 5.21 -17.76
C ASN A 581 26.52 5.35 -17.95
N TYR A 582 27.05 6.51 -17.62
CA TYR A 582 28.46 6.85 -17.69
C TYR A 582 28.91 7.40 -16.34
N ASN A 583 30.00 6.88 -15.82
CA ASN A 583 30.62 7.36 -14.58
C ASN A 583 32.10 7.59 -14.85
N TRP A 584 32.56 8.81 -14.58
CA TRP A 584 33.97 9.20 -14.68
C TRP A 584 34.54 9.38 -13.28
N ARG A 585 35.44 8.48 -12.85
CA ARG A 585 36.19 8.50 -11.58
C ARG A 585 35.31 8.66 -10.33
N ASN A 586 34.05 8.31 -10.39
CA ASN A 586 33.02 8.65 -9.39
C ASN A 586 32.95 10.16 -9.07
N ILE A 587 33.34 11.03 -10.02
CA ILE A 587 33.24 12.47 -9.96
C ILE A 587 32.05 12.97 -10.77
N LEU A 588 31.95 12.54 -12.02
CA LEU A 588 30.86 12.93 -12.92
C LEU A 588 30.06 11.70 -13.34
N MET A 589 28.77 11.73 -13.08
CA MET A 589 27.82 10.66 -13.45
C MET A 589 26.78 11.23 -14.40
N ALA A 590 26.53 10.55 -15.50
CA ALA A 590 25.50 10.90 -16.47
C ALA A 590 24.70 9.69 -16.88
N ALA A 591 23.40 9.86 -17.09
CA ALA A 591 22.55 8.83 -17.67
C ALA A 591 21.65 9.44 -18.75
N VAL A 592 21.49 8.70 -19.84
CA VAL A 592 20.55 9.04 -20.91
C VAL A 592 19.73 7.80 -21.21
N SER A 593 18.42 7.95 -21.33
CA SER A 593 17.55 6.86 -21.75
C SER A 593 16.48 7.32 -22.74
N MET A 594 16.04 6.38 -23.54
CA MET A 594 14.98 6.55 -24.51
C MET A 594 14.08 5.30 -24.49
N ARG A 595 12.77 5.51 -24.45
CA ARG A 595 11.80 4.45 -24.67
C ARG A 595 10.83 4.86 -25.78
N TYR A 596 10.58 3.94 -26.69
CA TYR A 596 9.59 4.06 -27.76
C TYR A 596 8.55 2.97 -27.59
N GLU A 597 7.29 3.34 -27.30
CA GLU A 597 6.27 2.41 -26.82
C GLU A 597 4.96 2.59 -27.58
N GLY A 598 4.30 1.47 -27.91
CA GLY A 598 3.03 1.44 -28.60
C GLY A 598 1.97 0.66 -27.85
N SER A 599 0.74 1.18 -27.79
CA SER A 599 -0.40 0.57 -27.13
C SER A 599 -1.60 0.42 -28.07
N THR A 600 -2.30 -0.71 -27.94
CA THR A 600 -3.54 -0.97 -28.69
C THR A 600 -4.74 -0.17 -28.21
N LYS A 601 -4.65 0.52 -27.07
CA LYS A 601 -5.72 1.35 -26.50
C LYS A 601 -5.97 2.62 -27.30
N PHE A 602 -4.93 3.13 -27.99
CA PHE A 602 -5.00 4.39 -28.72
C PHE A 602 -5.48 4.26 -30.16
N GLY A 603 -5.87 5.38 -30.74
CA GLY A 603 -6.27 5.49 -32.14
C GLY A 603 -5.16 5.10 -33.09
N LYS A 604 -5.53 4.79 -34.33
CA LYS A 604 -4.63 4.22 -35.36
C LYS A 604 -3.32 4.99 -35.53
N ASP A 605 -3.39 6.33 -35.52
CA ASP A 605 -2.26 7.20 -35.83
C ASP A 605 -1.47 7.62 -34.57
N ASN A 606 -2.00 7.36 -33.36
CA ASN A 606 -1.46 7.81 -32.08
C ASN A 606 -0.98 6.66 -31.17
N LYS A 607 -0.83 5.44 -31.71
CA LYS A 607 -0.45 4.25 -30.92
C LYS A 607 0.92 4.37 -30.28
N TRP A 608 1.86 5.05 -30.94
CA TRP A 608 3.26 5.10 -30.55
C TRP A 608 3.62 6.43 -29.88
N GLY A 609 4.40 6.35 -28.81
CA GLY A 609 4.94 7.50 -28.07
C GLY A 609 6.43 7.35 -27.78
N SER A 610 7.13 8.48 -27.69
CA SER A 610 8.56 8.59 -27.41
C SER A 610 8.77 9.25 -26.05
N PHE A 611 9.63 8.64 -25.19
CA PHE A 611 9.84 9.05 -23.81
C PHE A 611 11.34 9.13 -23.50
N PRO A 612 12.00 10.28 -23.83
CA PRO A 612 13.40 10.53 -23.54
C PRO A 612 13.61 10.94 -22.09
N SER A 613 14.80 10.63 -21.54
CA SER A 613 15.25 11.23 -20.28
C SER A 613 16.76 11.36 -20.20
N ALA A 614 17.22 12.32 -19.38
CA ALA A 614 18.62 12.54 -19.08
C ALA A 614 18.81 12.96 -17.63
N SER A 615 19.95 12.60 -17.03
CA SER A 615 20.37 13.07 -15.71
C SER A 615 21.87 13.24 -15.64
N LEU A 616 22.31 14.18 -14.78
CA LEU A 616 23.70 14.49 -14.52
C LEU A 616 23.88 14.70 -13.01
N ALA A 617 24.97 14.18 -12.47
CA ALA A 617 25.39 14.44 -11.09
C ALA A 617 26.90 14.65 -11.01
N TRP A 618 27.30 15.50 -10.06
CA TRP A 618 28.71 15.86 -9.86
C TRP A 618 29.08 15.70 -8.38
N GLU A 619 30.00 14.79 -8.06
CA GLU A 619 30.49 14.58 -6.70
C GLU A 619 31.62 15.58 -6.40
N ILE A 620 31.24 16.74 -5.85
CA ILE A 620 32.15 17.85 -5.56
C ILE A 620 33.18 17.49 -4.49
N ALA A 621 32.78 16.65 -3.50
CA ALA A 621 33.69 16.28 -2.41
C ALA A 621 34.96 15.54 -2.88
N ARG A 622 34.93 14.96 -4.09
CA ARG A 622 36.11 14.30 -4.71
C ARG A 622 37.04 15.24 -5.51
N MET A 623 36.70 16.53 -5.54
CA MET A 623 37.58 17.50 -6.24
C MET A 623 38.80 17.85 -5.39
N PRO A 624 39.99 18.09 -5.99
CA PRO A 624 41.20 18.38 -5.24
C PRO A 624 41.11 19.55 -4.26
N PHE A 625 40.28 20.55 -4.55
CA PHE A 625 40.07 21.69 -3.64
C PHE A 625 39.23 21.33 -2.40
N MET A 626 38.57 20.16 -2.36
CA MET A 626 37.78 19.67 -1.23
C MET A 626 38.56 18.71 -0.32
N GLU A 627 39.74 18.24 -0.71
CA GLU A 627 40.53 17.28 0.06
C GLU A 627 40.80 17.74 1.50
N GLN A 628 40.99 19.05 1.72
CA GLN A 628 41.17 19.63 3.07
C GLN A 628 39.92 19.59 3.94
N HIS A 629 38.75 19.26 3.37
CA HIS A 629 37.46 19.26 4.05
C HIS A 629 36.83 17.87 4.12
N ASN A 630 37.55 16.81 3.75
CA ASN A 630 37.03 15.43 3.70
C ASN A 630 36.69 14.86 5.07
N ASP A 631 37.22 15.40 6.16
CA ASP A 631 36.83 15.12 7.53
C ASP A 631 35.42 15.59 7.88
N VAL A 632 34.94 16.65 7.23
CA VAL A 632 33.59 17.21 7.42
C VAL A 632 32.65 16.81 6.30
N VAL A 633 33.07 16.86 5.04
CA VAL A 633 32.25 16.66 3.84
C VAL A 633 32.71 15.41 3.10
N GLN A 634 32.08 14.26 3.35
CA GLN A 634 32.40 13.00 2.68
C GLN A 634 31.70 12.85 1.34
N SER A 635 30.55 13.51 1.14
CA SER A 635 29.86 13.59 -0.14
C SER A 635 29.11 14.90 -0.24
N LEU A 636 29.18 15.53 -1.40
CA LEU A 636 28.39 16.70 -1.78
C LEU A 636 28.09 16.58 -3.28
N LYS A 637 26.91 16.06 -3.60
CA LYS A 637 26.55 15.65 -4.96
C LYS A 637 25.32 16.40 -5.47
N PRO A 638 25.48 17.61 -6.07
CA PRO A 638 24.41 18.23 -6.84
C PRO A 638 24.05 17.36 -8.05
N ARG A 639 22.75 17.31 -8.35
CA ARG A 639 22.21 16.56 -9.47
C ARG A 639 21.07 17.31 -10.14
N ILE A 640 20.94 17.07 -11.44
CA ILE A 640 19.87 17.62 -12.26
C ILE A 640 19.31 16.50 -13.14
N SER A 641 18.01 16.44 -13.31
CA SER A 641 17.36 15.48 -14.18
C SER A 641 16.17 16.07 -14.93
N TYR A 642 15.97 15.56 -16.15
CA TYR A 642 14.85 15.89 -17.00
C TYR A 642 14.36 14.61 -17.68
N GLY A 643 13.03 14.43 -17.76
CA GLY A 643 12.49 13.28 -18.46
C GLY A 643 11.03 13.45 -18.81
N VAL A 644 10.62 12.68 -19.80
CA VAL A 644 9.24 12.58 -20.26
C VAL A 644 8.75 11.15 -20.05
N THR A 645 7.56 11.02 -19.49
CA THR A 645 6.82 9.74 -19.35
C THR A 645 5.44 9.89 -19.97
N GLY A 646 4.83 8.79 -20.35
CA GLY A 646 3.46 8.77 -20.87
C GLY A 646 2.49 8.08 -19.91
N ARG A 647 1.20 8.13 -20.25
CA ARG A 647 0.15 7.41 -19.52
C ARG A 647 -0.92 6.88 -20.45
N SER A 648 -1.44 5.69 -20.12
CA SER A 648 -2.52 5.00 -20.85
C SER A 648 -3.52 4.33 -19.90
N ASP A 649 -3.72 4.89 -18.69
CA ASP A 649 -4.60 4.35 -17.66
C ASP A 649 -6.06 4.69 -17.95
N PHE A 650 -6.63 3.99 -18.94
CA PHE A 650 -8.06 4.00 -19.27
C PHE A 650 -8.47 2.66 -19.87
N ASN A 651 -9.78 2.42 -19.91
CA ASN A 651 -10.32 1.17 -20.42
C ASN A 651 -10.01 0.97 -21.91
N ALA A 652 -9.76 -0.29 -22.31
CA ALA A 652 -9.58 -0.62 -23.71
C ALA A 652 -10.79 -0.20 -24.56
N TYR A 653 -10.58 -0.05 -25.87
CA TYR A 653 -11.61 0.21 -26.88
C TYR A 653 -12.25 1.60 -26.87
N GLN A 654 -11.74 2.57 -26.09
CA GLN A 654 -12.25 3.96 -26.13
C GLN A 654 -11.99 4.68 -27.47
N SER A 655 -10.99 4.22 -28.21
CA SER A 655 -10.63 4.78 -29.52
C SER A 655 -11.44 4.20 -30.70
N ILE A 656 -12.26 3.17 -30.45
CA ILE A 656 -13.07 2.48 -31.48
C ILE A 656 -14.52 2.36 -31.05
N SER A 657 -15.45 2.27 -31.99
CA SER A 657 -16.86 2.04 -31.69
C SER A 657 -17.08 0.59 -31.25
N THR A 658 -17.68 0.41 -30.10
CA THR A 658 -18.20 -0.86 -29.60
C THR A 658 -19.72 -0.85 -29.59
N TYR A 659 -20.35 -2.01 -29.58
CA TYR A 659 -21.79 -2.13 -29.62
C TYR A 659 -22.33 -2.94 -28.44
N THR A 660 -23.50 -2.55 -27.96
CA THR A 660 -24.24 -3.24 -26.91
C THR A 660 -25.66 -3.54 -27.34
N ASN A 661 -26.30 -4.50 -26.67
CA ASN A 661 -27.71 -4.80 -26.85
C ASN A 661 -28.57 -3.55 -26.54
N ASN A 662 -29.53 -3.27 -27.38
CA ASN A 662 -30.49 -2.16 -27.25
C ASN A 662 -31.95 -2.66 -27.08
N GLY A 663 -32.14 -3.81 -26.44
CA GLY A 663 -33.43 -4.43 -26.26
C GLY A 663 -33.86 -5.29 -27.44
N LYS A 664 -35.12 -5.67 -27.45
CA LYS A 664 -35.73 -6.48 -28.51
C LYS A 664 -36.75 -5.68 -29.27
N TYR A 665 -36.79 -5.86 -30.59
CA TYR A 665 -37.75 -5.30 -31.48
C TYR A 665 -38.57 -6.40 -32.13
N PHE A 666 -39.88 -6.23 -32.26
CA PHE A 666 -40.73 -7.17 -32.93
C PHE A 666 -40.79 -6.85 -34.45
N ILE A 667 -40.17 -7.70 -35.27
CA ILE A 667 -40.05 -7.53 -36.71
C ILE A 667 -40.48 -8.84 -37.37
N ASP A 668 -41.39 -8.77 -38.35
CA ASP A 668 -41.87 -9.92 -39.14
C ASP A 668 -42.31 -11.12 -38.28
N GLY A 669 -43.07 -10.86 -37.20
CA GLY A 669 -43.59 -11.90 -36.34
C GLY A 669 -42.60 -12.48 -35.35
N SER A 670 -41.37 -11.94 -35.25
CA SER A 670 -40.31 -12.43 -34.37
C SER A 670 -39.65 -11.31 -33.56
N TRP A 671 -39.20 -11.65 -32.33
CA TRP A 671 -38.43 -10.74 -31.52
C TRP A 671 -36.96 -10.76 -31.93
N VAL A 672 -36.46 -9.66 -32.46
CA VAL A 672 -35.05 -9.51 -32.90
C VAL A 672 -34.30 -8.61 -31.91
N THR A 673 -33.10 -9.01 -31.52
CA THR A 673 -32.23 -8.19 -30.67
C THR A 673 -31.63 -7.03 -31.44
N GLY A 674 -31.87 -5.82 -30.98
CA GLY A 674 -31.25 -4.60 -31.55
C GLY A 674 -29.90 -4.33 -30.92
N TYR A 675 -29.04 -3.63 -31.64
CA TYR A 675 -27.74 -3.16 -31.18
C TYR A 675 -27.59 -1.67 -31.39
N ARG A 676 -26.86 -1.04 -30.46
CA ARG A 676 -26.48 0.39 -30.56
C ARG A 676 -25.01 0.54 -30.20
N PRO A 677 -24.33 1.61 -30.62
CA PRO A 677 -23.01 1.93 -30.05
C PRO A 677 -23.04 1.95 -28.53
N SER A 678 -22.00 1.46 -27.87
CA SER A 678 -21.90 1.44 -26.43
C SER A 678 -21.03 2.57 -25.86
N ASN A 679 -20.34 3.32 -26.73
CA ASN A 679 -19.48 4.44 -26.35
C ASN A 679 -19.48 5.50 -27.47
N ASN A 680 -19.06 6.71 -27.14
CA ASN A 680 -18.60 7.69 -28.10
C ASN A 680 -17.14 7.44 -28.40
N ALA A 681 -16.80 6.81 -29.52
CA ALA A 681 -15.43 6.48 -29.87
C ALA A 681 -14.61 7.74 -30.18
N ASN A 682 -13.34 7.77 -29.71
CA ASN A 682 -12.40 8.84 -30.08
C ASN A 682 -11.17 8.28 -30.82
N PRO A 683 -11.16 8.25 -32.17
CA PRO A 683 -9.99 7.77 -32.93
C PRO A 683 -8.73 8.65 -32.76
N GLN A 684 -8.87 9.89 -32.29
CA GLN A 684 -7.76 10.83 -32.06
C GLN A 684 -7.11 10.66 -30.68
N LEU A 685 -7.60 9.74 -29.86
CA LEU A 685 -7.09 9.52 -28.51
C LEU A 685 -5.60 9.20 -28.53
N SER A 686 -4.83 9.94 -27.74
CA SER A 686 -3.38 9.90 -27.68
C SER A 686 -2.83 9.82 -26.25
N TRP A 687 -1.52 9.74 -26.11
CA TRP A 687 -0.82 9.64 -24.82
C TRP A 687 -0.95 10.93 -24.00
N GLU A 688 -1.36 10.82 -22.75
CA GLU A 688 -1.11 11.85 -21.74
C GLU A 688 0.39 11.85 -21.42
N LYS A 689 1.06 13.01 -21.49
CA LYS A 689 2.51 13.15 -21.32
C LYS A 689 2.84 13.95 -20.07
N SER A 690 3.69 13.37 -19.22
CA SER A 690 4.22 14.02 -18.02
C SER A 690 5.70 14.33 -18.20
N THR A 691 6.07 15.62 -18.13
CA THR A 691 7.42 16.11 -18.13
C THR A 691 7.84 16.45 -16.72
N SER A 692 9.00 15.97 -16.27
CA SER A 692 9.53 16.26 -14.93
C SER A 692 10.93 16.85 -15.03
N PHE A 693 11.14 17.96 -14.33
CA PHE A 693 12.42 18.59 -14.13
C PHE A 693 12.76 18.58 -12.64
N ASN A 694 13.96 18.12 -12.26
CA ASN A 694 14.37 18.02 -10.86
C ASN A 694 15.78 18.55 -10.68
N VAL A 695 16.01 19.23 -9.55
CA VAL A 695 17.31 19.66 -9.07
C VAL A 695 17.44 19.19 -7.62
N GLY A 696 18.54 18.56 -7.28
CA GLY A 696 18.76 18.06 -5.93
C GLY A 696 20.21 18.14 -5.50
N ILE A 697 20.44 18.04 -4.23
CA ILE A 697 21.77 17.91 -3.61
C ILE A 697 21.70 16.78 -2.61
N ASP A 698 22.52 15.73 -2.82
CA ASP A 698 22.76 14.69 -1.83
C ASP A 698 24.04 15.05 -1.07
N PHE A 699 24.07 14.83 0.22
CA PHE A 699 25.25 15.13 1.04
C PHE A 699 25.46 14.11 2.15
N MET A 700 26.71 13.96 2.56
CA MET A 700 27.15 13.23 3.73
C MET A 700 28.17 14.07 4.50
N LEU A 701 27.86 14.34 5.77
CA LEU A 701 28.66 15.19 6.64
C LEU A 701 29.07 14.40 7.91
N TRP A 702 30.35 14.60 8.34
CA TRP A 702 30.94 14.00 9.56
C TRP A 702 30.80 12.48 9.64
N ASN A 703 30.63 11.76 8.52
CA ASN A 703 30.30 10.32 8.47
C ASN A 703 29.06 9.93 9.30
N ARG A 704 28.21 10.90 9.66
CA ARG A 704 27.07 10.68 10.58
C ARG A 704 25.76 11.27 10.09
N LEU A 705 25.81 12.35 9.33
CA LEU A 705 24.61 13.02 8.81
C LEU A 705 24.58 12.86 7.29
N ASN A 706 23.63 12.07 6.81
CA ASN A 706 23.34 11.99 5.38
C ASN A 706 21.96 12.58 5.08
N GLY A 707 21.81 13.16 3.90
CA GLY A 707 20.54 13.75 3.52
C GLY A 707 20.47 14.13 2.06
N SER A 708 19.29 14.58 1.67
CA SER A 708 19.05 15.15 0.35
C SER A 708 18.03 16.29 0.45
N ILE A 709 18.24 17.31 -0.38
CA ILE A 709 17.29 18.38 -0.64
C ILE A 709 16.97 18.33 -2.12
N GLU A 710 15.69 18.34 -2.49
CA GLU A 710 15.25 18.20 -3.86
C GLU A 710 14.10 19.14 -4.18
N PHE A 711 14.15 19.79 -5.36
CA PHE A 711 13.08 20.60 -5.94
C PHE A 711 12.62 19.96 -7.23
N PHE A 712 11.30 19.92 -7.45
CA PHE A 712 10.73 19.36 -8.67
C PHE A 712 9.64 20.26 -9.28
N ASP A 713 9.61 20.31 -10.61
CA ASP A 713 8.50 20.83 -11.45
C ASP A 713 8.04 19.69 -12.37
N ARG A 714 6.81 19.24 -12.20
CA ARG A 714 6.20 18.21 -13.03
C ARG A 714 4.96 18.78 -13.72
N ARG A 715 4.89 18.58 -15.03
CA ARG A 715 3.80 19.05 -15.87
C ARG A 715 3.21 17.90 -16.66
N SER A 716 1.90 17.66 -16.52
CA SER A 716 1.18 16.70 -17.33
C SER A 716 0.34 17.46 -18.35
N ASN A 717 0.51 17.13 -19.62
CA ASN A 717 -0.20 17.72 -20.75
C ASN A 717 -1.05 16.66 -21.46
N ASP A 718 -2.01 17.12 -22.24
CA ASP A 718 -2.91 16.24 -22.97
C ASP A 718 -3.66 15.28 -22.04
N LEU A 719 -4.16 15.81 -20.90
CA LEU A 719 -4.82 15.00 -19.86
C LEU A 719 -5.99 14.22 -20.46
N LEU A 720 -6.08 12.96 -20.06
CA LEU A 720 -7.25 12.13 -20.37
C LEU A 720 -8.44 12.59 -19.53
N TYR A 721 -9.52 13.02 -20.19
CA TYR A 721 -10.69 13.57 -19.53
C TYR A 721 -11.99 13.14 -20.21
N ASN A 722 -13.00 12.78 -19.42
CA ASN A 722 -14.35 12.52 -19.90
C ASN A 722 -15.09 13.84 -20.13
N TYR A 723 -15.00 14.37 -21.34
CA TYR A 723 -15.64 15.62 -21.74
C TYR A 723 -17.15 15.42 -21.93
N THR A 724 -17.96 16.38 -21.45
CA THR A 724 -19.41 16.38 -21.66
C THR A 724 -19.71 16.68 -23.11
N ALA A 725 -20.24 15.70 -23.82
CA ALA A 725 -20.53 15.77 -25.24
C ALA A 725 -21.97 16.23 -25.51
N PRO A 726 -22.21 17.14 -26.47
CA PRO A 726 -23.59 17.57 -26.86
C PRO A 726 -24.36 16.41 -27.50
N GLN A 727 -25.61 16.29 -27.14
CA GLN A 727 -26.52 15.28 -27.69
C GLN A 727 -27.69 15.98 -28.42
N PRO A 728 -27.85 15.85 -29.75
CA PRO A 728 -26.96 15.24 -30.75
C PRO A 728 -25.73 16.12 -31.06
N PRO A 729 -24.70 15.64 -31.79
CA PRO A 729 -24.63 14.39 -32.56
C PRO A 729 -24.12 13.16 -31.80
N TYR A 730 -23.59 13.32 -30.55
CA TYR A 730 -23.09 12.21 -29.79
C TYR A 730 -24.23 11.35 -29.20
N VAL A 731 -24.02 10.03 -29.12
CA VAL A 731 -24.99 9.08 -28.55
C VAL A 731 -25.01 9.15 -27.04
N TYR A 732 -23.85 9.35 -26.43
CA TYR A 732 -23.67 9.41 -24.97
C TYR A 732 -23.25 10.82 -24.53
N SER A 733 -23.57 11.17 -23.32
CA SER A 733 -23.27 12.46 -22.71
C SER A 733 -21.78 12.72 -22.46
N THR A 734 -20.92 11.74 -22.64
CA THR A 734 -19.47 11.87 -22.42
C THR A 734 -18.66 11.23 -23.52
N ILE A 735 -17.47 11.77 -23.77
CA ILE A 735 -16.45 11.23 -24.68
C ILE A 735 -15.08 11.40 -24.02
N LEU A 736 -14.24 10.35 -24.04
CA LEU A 736 -12.88 10.44 -23.56
C LEU A 736 -12.01 11.20 -24.56
N VAL A 737 -11.34 12.26 -24.12
CA VAL A 737 -10.52 13.14 -24.97
C VAL A 737 -9.20 13.49 -24.27
N ASN A 738 -8.23 13.98 -25.06
CA ASN A 738 -7.01 14.57 -24.54
C ASN A 738 -7.20 16.09 -24.46
N VAL A 739 -7.35 16.64 -23.25
CA VAL A 739 -7.55 18.07 -23.01
C VAL A 739 -7.06 18.47 -21.63
N GLY A 740 -6.46 19.64 -21.56
CA GLY A 740 -6.00 20.20 -20.30
C GLY A 740 -4.57 19.86 -19.93
N SER A 741 -4.08 20.52 -18.87
CA SER A 741 -2.78 20.28 -18.30
C SER A 741 -2.75 20.58 -16.80
N THR A 742 -1.92 19.85 -16.07
CA THR A 742 -1.65 20.09 -14.65
C THR A 742 -0.18 20.46 -14.43
N LYS A 743 0.08 21.23 -13.38
CA LYS A 743 1.41 21.57 -12.91
C LYS A 743 1.54 21.24 -11.43
N ASN A 744 2.54 20.43 -11.09
CA ASN A 744 2.86 20.06 -9.73
C ASN A 744 4.27 20.53 -9.37
N LEU A 745 4.37 21.35 -8.32
CA LEU A 745 5.60 21.91 -7.79
C LEU A 745 5.81 21.47 -6.36
N GLY A 746 7.06 21.18 -5.99
CA GLY A 746 7.34 20.86 -4.62
C GLY A 746 8.82 20.81 -4.25
N MET A 747 9.03 20.58 -2.96
CA MET A 747 10.34 20.42 -2.33
C MET A 747 10.30 19.19 -1.41
N GLU A 748 11.37 18.43 -1.39
CA GLU A 748 11.57 17.28 -0.52
C GLU A 748 12.88 17.47 0.26
N LEU A 749 12.85 17.15 1.55
CA LEU A 749 14.00 17.10 2.43
C LEU A 749 14.03 15.74 3.11
N SER A 750 15.16 15.06 3.04
CA SER A 750 15.44 13.85 3.80
C SER A 750 16.74 14.06 4.59
N LEU A 751 16.67 13.84 5.90
CA LEU A 751 17.83 13.93 6.80
C LEU A 751 17.88 12.65 7.63
N ASN A 752 19.03 12.01 7.71
CA ASN A 752 19.26 10.85 8.57
C ASN A 752 20.59 11.07 9.29
N GLY A 753 20.56 10.99 10.61
CA GLY A 753 21.73 11.24 11.43
C GLY A 753 21.91 10.21 12.54
N ASP A 754 23.14 9.78 12.74
CA ASP A 754 23.57 8.98 13.89
C ASP A 754 23.96 9.93 15.02
N ILE A 755 23.02 10.20 15.93
CA ILE A 755 23.13 11.19 17.01
C ILE A 755 24.08 10.70 18.11
N ILE A 756 23.92 9.42 18.51
CA ILE A 756 24.80 8.76 19.47
C ILE A 756 25.37 7.51 18.79
N VAL A 757 26.71 7.46 18.70
CA VAL A 757 27.47 6.34 18.16
C VAL A 757 28.32 5.73 19.26
N GLY A 758 28.30 4.42 19.41
CA GLY A 758 29.11 3.70 20.38
C GLY A 758 28.29 2.87 21.37
N GLN A 759 28.96 1.99 22.10
CA GLN A 759 28.36 1.14 23.14
C GLN A 759 28.31 1.89 24.49
N PRO A 760 27.31 1.66 25.34
CA PRO A 760 26.21 0.67 25.19
C PRO A 760 24.95 1.20 24.50
N VAL A 761 24.89 2.47 24.08
CA VAL A 761 23.72 3.11 23.50
C VAL A 761 24.06 3.62 22.11
N THR A 762 23.19 3.36 21.12
CA THR A 762 23.20 4.04 19.82
C THR A 762 21.84 4.70 19.59
N TRP A 763 21.84 5.87 18.99
CA TRP A 763 20.62 6.59 18.59
C TRP A 763 20.75 7.17 17.21
N SER A 764 19.89 6.72 16.31
CA SER A 764 19.75 7.28 14.94
C SER A 764 18.39 7.96 14.81
N SER A 765 18.35 9.10 14.14
CA SER A 765 17.14 9.88 13.91
C SER A 765 17.04 10.28 12.44
N GLY A 766 15.83 10.16 11.85
CA GLY A 766 15.57 10.49 10.46
C GLY A 766 14.33 11.39 10.33
N ILE A 767 14.43 12.42 9.49
CA ILE A 767 13.33 13.35 9.17
C ILE A 767 13.10 13.33 7.67
N ASN A 768 11.85 13.13 7.25
CA ASN A 768 11.39 13.29 5.87
C ASN A 768 10.31 14.37 5.84
N TYR A 769 10.57 15.45 5.11
CA TYR A 769 9.62 16.52 4.90
C TYR A 769 9.32 16.68 3.41
N THR A 770 8.08 16.94 3.09
CA THR A 770 7.61 17.19 1.72
C THR A 770 6.66 18.36 1.71
N TYR A 771 6.90 19.30 0.83
CA TYR A 771 5.98 20.33 0.42
C TYR A 771 5.57 20.12 -1.03
N GLY A 772 4.27 20.19 -1.35
CA GLY A 772 3.80 20.04 -2.71
C GLY A 772 2.45 20.72 -2.97
N THR A 773 2.27 21.20 -4.20
CA THR A 773 1.00 21.78 -4.65
C THR A 773 0.76 21.45 -6.12
N THR A 774 -0.48 21.08 -6.45
CA THR A 774 -0.90 20.82 -7.82
C THR A 774 -1.93 21.86 -8.27
N LYS A 775 -1.75 22.39 -9.49
CA LYS A 775 -2.67 23.33 -10.14
C LYS A 775 -3.13 22.78 -11.49
N LEU A 776 -4.35 23.08 -11.85
CA LEU A 776 -4.85 22.91 -13.21
C LEU A 776 -4.35 24.09 -14.06
N SER A 777 -3.44 23.84 -15.01
CA SER A 777 -2.85 24.92 -15.82
C SER A 777 -3.70 25.29 -17.02
N LYS A 778 -4.35 24.29 -17.66
CA LYS A 778 -5.30 24.43 -18.76
C LYS A 778 -6.41 23.41 -18.63
N LEU A 779 -7.61 23.77 -19.08
CA LEU A 779 -8.77 22.89 -19.12
C LEU A 779 -9.37 22.79 -20.51
N SER A 780 -8.97 23.65 -21.42
CA SER A 780 -9.53 23.80 -22.77
C SER A 780 -8.43 23.65 -23.83
N ASN A 781 -8.85 23.27 -25.05
CA ASN A 781 -8.06 23.34 -26.26
C ASN A 781 -8.95 23.92 -27.41
N ASP A 782 -8.48 23.91 -28.64
CA ASP A 782 -9.18 24.48 -29.78
C ASP A 782 -10.54 23.80 -30.09
N ILE A 783 -10.71 22.56 -29.64
CA ILE A 783 -11.91 21.75 -29.93
C ILE A 783 -12.83 21.65 -28.69
N TYR A 784 -12.23 21.41 -27.53
CA TYR A 784 -12.95 21.15 -26.30
C TYR A 784 -12.78 22.32 -25.33
N GLN A 785 -13.90 22.99 -25.02
CA GLN A 785 -13.93 24.17 -24.18
C GLN A 785 -14.66 23.88 -22.86
N ALA A 786 -14.01 24.11 -21.75
CA ALA A 786 -14.62 24.04 -20.43
C ALA A 786 -14.03 25.14 -19.54
N SER A 787 -14.86 25.86 -18.81
CA SER A 787 -14.42 26.95 -17.91
C SER A 787 -14.03 26.41 -16.52
N TYR A 788 -14.64 25.33 -16.09
CA TYR A 788 -14.38 24.69 -14.80
C TYR A 788 -14.71 23.19 -14.83
N LEU A 789 -14.24 22.48 -13.82
CA LEU A 789 -14.61 21.09 -13.51
C LEU A 789 -15.24 21.05 -12.12
N ASP A 790 -16.46 20.52 -12.04
CA ASP A 790 -17.09 20.14 -10.78
C ASP A 790 -16.81 18.67 -10.49
N LEU A 791 -16.29 18.38 -9.30
CA LEU A 791 -15.81 17.08 -8.91
C LEU A 791 -16.44 16.62 -7.61
N TYR A 792 -16.66 15.31 -7.46
CA TYR A 792 -17.23 14.64 -6.32
C TYR A 792 -18.61 15.19 -5.93
N GLN A 793 -19.64 14.65 -6.61
CA GLN A 793 -21.03 14.99 -6.34
C GLN A 793 -21.39 14.62 -4.89
N LYS A 794 -22.10 15.53 -4.22
CA LYS A 794 -22.62 15.30 -2.87
C LYS A 794 -23.55 14.08 -2.87
N PRO A 795 -23.38 13.10 -1.97
CA PRO A 795 -24.30 11.99 -1.84
C PRO A 795 -25.72 12.48 -1.51
N GLY A 796 -26.74 11.86 -2.10
CA GLY A 796 -28.15 12.16 -1.89
C GLY A 796 -28.97 12.08 -3.16
N VAL A 797 -30.28 11.81 -3.01
CA VAL A 797 -31.20 11.71 -4.14
C VAL A 797 -31.49 13.11 -4.70
N GLY A 798 -31.34 13.26 -6.02
CA GLY A 798 -31.69 14.49 -6.74
C GLY A 798 -30.74 15.68 -6.51
N THR A 799 -29.56 15.46 -5.93
CA THR A 799 -28.58 16.53 -5.74
C THR A 799 -27.77 16.75 -7.02
N SER A 800 -27.56 18.02 -7.39
CA SER A 800 -26.63 18.45 -8.44
C SER A 800 -25.44 19.23 -7.85
N GLU A 801 -25.21 19.14 -6.53
CA GLU A 801 -24.13 19.83 -5.86
C GLU A 801 -22.85 19.00 -5.85
N TYR A 802 -21.74 19.69 -5.97
CA TYR A 802 -20.39 19.13 -5.94
C TYR A 802 -19.57 19.78 -4.83
N PHE A 803 -18.66 19.01 -4.21
CA PHE A 803 -17.79 19.53 -3.16
C PHE A 803 -16.66 20.40 -3.70
N PHE A 804 -16.18 20.09 -4.90
CA PHE A 804 -14.99 20.72 -5.46
C PHE A 804 -15.31 21.36 -6.82
N ARG A 805 -14.67 22.50 -7.04
CA ARG A 805 -14.57 23.14 -8.36
C ARG A 805 -13.12 23.47 -8.65
N VAL A 806 -12.67 23.21 -9.85
CA VAL A 806 -11.34 23.56 -10.33
C VAL A 806 -11.45 24.34 -11.63
N GLU A 807 -10.86 25.51 -11.65
CA GLU A 807 -10.75 26.41 -12.82
C GLU A 807 -9.33 26.46 -13.33
N GLU A 808 -9.09 27.00 -14.52
CA GLU A 808 -7.74 27.23 -15.03
C GLU A 808 -6.94 28.12 -14.08
N GLY A 809 -5.70 27.70 -13.74
CA GLY A 809 -4.84 28.33 -12.73
C GLY A 809 -5.19 27.98 -11.27
N GLY A 810 -6.34 27.35 -11.01
CA GLY A 810 -6.80 26.94 -9.69
C GLY A 810 -6.03 25.73 -9.13
N LYS A 811 -5.97 25.62 -7.79
CA LYS A 811 -5.39 24.48 -7.10
C LYS A 811 -6.35 23.28 -7.16
N ILE A 812 -5.81 22.07 -7.26
CA ILE A 812 -6.57 20.83 -7.09
C ILE A 812 -6.96 20.67 -5.60
N GLY A 813 -8.17 20.15 -5.36
CA GLY A 813 -8.70 19.91 -4.02
C GLY A 813 -9.36 21.10 -3.35
N GLN A 814 -9.66 22.17 -4.09
CA GLN A 814 -10.37 23.33 -3.54
C GLN A 814 -11.86 23.05 -3.37
N PHE A 815 -12.34 23.18 -2.14
CA PHE A 815 -13.78 23.14 -1.83
C PHE A 815 -14.49 24.37 -2.39
N TYR A 816 -15.65 24.14 -3.01
CA TYR A 816 -16.48 25.18 -3.62
C TYR A 816 -17.89 25.12 -3.05
N GLY A 817 -18.25 26.11 -2.28
CA GLY A 817 -19.51 26.15 -1.54
C GLY A 817 -19.80 27.54 -0.99
N TYR A 818 -20.65 27.59 0.03
CA TYR A 818 -21.11 28.84 0.64
C TYR A 818 -20.26 29.20 1.86
N GLU A 819 -19.95 30.48 1.99
CA GLU A 819 -19.23 30.98 3.16
C GLU A 819 -20.21 31.26 4.30
N TYR A 820 -19.95 30.62 5.45
CA TYR A 820 -20.75 30.79 6.67
C TYR A 820 -20.63 32.20 7.21
N ALA A 821 -21.79 32.82 7.55
CA ALA A 821 -21.89 34.23 8.03
C ALA A 821 -22.44 34.37 9.45
N GLY A 822 -22.62 33.26 10.16
CA GLY A 822 -23.25 33.24 11.49
C GLY A 822 -24.67 32.66 11.47
N THR A 823 -25.48 33.03 12.45
CA THR A 823 -26.88 32.56 12.58
C THR A 823 -27.83 33.78 12.72
N ASP A 824 -29.10 33.56 12.39
CA ASP A 824 -30.19 34.47 12.71
C ASP A 824 -30.69 34.26 14.16
N ALA A 825 -31.74 35.02 14.57
CA ALA A 825 -32.34 34.91 15.89
C ALA A 825 -33.00 33.53 16.19
N ASP A 826 -33.36 32.80 15.16
CA ASP A 826 -33.95 31.46 15.23
C ASP A 826 -32.89 30.35 15.09
N HIS A 827 -31.62 30.71 15.14
CA HIS A 827 -30.46 29.80 14.95
C HIS A 827 -30.37 29.13 13.57
N ASN A 828 -31.00 29.73 12.54
CA ASN A 828 -30.81 29.24 11.16
C ASN A 828 -29.47 29.76 10.63
N MET A 829 -28.82 28.91 9.84
CA MET A 829 -27.55 29.27 9.19
C MET A 829 -27.71 30.43 8.22
N LEU A 830 -26.84 31.42 8.39
CA LEU A 830 -26.64 32.53 7.44
C LEU A 830 -25.38 32.25 6.60
N ILE A 831 -25.42 32.65 5.36
CA ILE A 831 -24.30 32.65 4.42
C ILE A 831 -24.08 34.04 3.83
N TYR A 832 -22.89 34.29 3.29
CA TYR A 832 -22.65 35.48 2.47
C TYR A 832 -23.09 35.23 1.03
N ASN A 833 -23.93 36.14 0.49
CA ASN A 833 -24.22 36.18 -0.93
C ASN A 833 -23.03 36.74 -1.73
N LYS A 834 -23.13 36.82 -3.04
CA LYS A 834 -22.05 37.36 -3.92
C LYS A 834 -21.73 38.82 -3.68
N GLU A 835 -22.67 39.60 -3.15
CA GLU A 835 -22.55 41.01 -2.77
C GLU A 835 -21.90 41.19 -1.37
N GLY A 836 -21.70 40.12 -0.62
CA GLY A 836 -21.15 40.11 0.75
C GLY A 836 -22.20 40.38 1.82
N GLU A 837 -23.50 40.33 1.50
CA GLU A 837 -24.59 40.45 2.48
C GLU A 837 -24.91 39.11 3.13
N LYS A 838 -25.41 39.14 4.35
CA LYS A 838 -25.86 37.96 5.07
C LYS A 838 -27.27 37.57 4.68
N ILE A 839 -27.44 36.40 4.13
CA ILE A 839 -28.74 35.84 3.76
C ILE A 839 -28.97 34.47 4.41
N PRO A 840 -30.21 34.04 4.63
CA PRO A 840 -30.49 32.68 5.09
C PRO A 840 -29.94 31.63 4.12
N ALA A 841 -29.34 30.55 4.62
CA ALA A 841 -28.81 29.47 3.79
C ALA A 841 -29.89 28.80 2.92
N SER A 842 -31.14 28.84 3.33
CA SER A 842 -32.31 28.37 2.55
C SER A 842 -32.62 29.22 1.31
N ALA A 843 -32.10 30.46 1.23
CA ALA A 843 -32.24 31.38 0.11
C ALA A 843 -30.98 31.42 -0.78
N ALA A 844 -30.03 30.48 -0.58
CA ALA A 844 -28.76 30.40 -1.29
C ALA A 844 -28.96 30.26 -2.80
N ASP A 845 -28.29 31.09 -3.61
CA ASP A 845 -28.18 30.96 -5.05
C ASP A 845 -26.84 30.31 -5.44
N PRO A 846 -26.78 29.47 -6.48
CA PRO A 846 -25.52 28.89 -6.96
C PRO A 846 -24.42 29.92 -7.28
N THR A 847 -24.77 31.16 -7.60
CA THR A 847 -23.82 32.26 -7.85
C THR A 847 -23.18 32.84 -6.59
N ASP A 848 -23.68 32.49 -5.39
CA ASP A 848 -23.12 32.90 -4.10
C ASP A 848 -21.95 32.00 -3.68
N LYS A 849 -21.76 30.87 -4.37
CA LYS A 849 -20.66 29.93 -4.08
C LYS A 849 -19.30 30.54 -4.36
N ARG A 850 -18.33 30.19 -3.52
CA ARG A 850 -16.93 30.60 -3.63
C ARG A 850 -15.99 29.49 -3.15
N TYR A 851 -14.69 29.70 -3.30
CA TYR A 851 -13.71 28.79 -2.73
C TYR A 851 -13.65 28.97 -1.21
N ILE A 852 -13.99 27.94 -0.45
CA ILE A 852 -14.15 27.97 1.01
C ILE A 852 -13.06 27.22 1.78
N GLY A 853 -12.18 26.49 1.10
CA GLY A 853 -11.09 25.74 1.70
C GLY A 853 -10.36 24.86 0.70
N ASN A 854 -9.38 24.09 1.19
CA ASN A 854 -8.62 23.13 0.37
C ASN A 854 -8.38 21.82 1.12
N GLY A 855 -8.81 20.70 0.58
CA GLY A 855 -8.68 19.37 1.17
C GLY A 855 -7.34 18.68 0.89
N ALA A 856 -6.47 19.24 0.04
CA ALA A 856 -5.17 18.64 -0.27
C ALA A 856 -4.12 19.07 0.76
N PRO A 857 -3.53 18.14 1.55
CA PRO A 857 -2.42 18.47 2.43
C PRO A 857 -1.24 19.03 1.64
N GLN A 858 -0.68 20.16 2.11
CA GLN A 858 0.45 20.80 1.45
C GLN A 858 1.79 20.36 2.05
N HIS A 859 1.81 19.98 3.31
CA HIS A 859 3.01 19.62 4.07
C HIS A 859 2.85 18.23 4.67
N PHE A 860 3.84 17.37 4.44
CA PHE A 860 3.96 16.08 5.12
C PHE A 860 5.27 16.06 5.90
N LEU A 861 5.21 15.60 7.14
CA LEU A 861 6.37 15.47 8.02
C LEU A 861 6.38 14.08 8.64
N ASN A 862 7.47 13.36 8.47
CA ASN A 862 7.71 12.09 9.13
C ASN A 862 9.00 12.17 9.92
N TRP A 863 8.99 11.67 11.16
CA TRP A 863 10.15 11.65 12.04
C TRP A 863 10.32 10.27 12.66
N THR A 864 11.45 9.63 12.36
CA THR A 864 11.78 8.29 12.84
C THR A 864 12.94 8.36 13.82
N ASN A 865 12.88 7.54 14.88
CA ASN A 865 13.95 7.39 15.84
C ASN A 865 14.19 5.92 16.12
N THR A 866 15.44 5.51 16.13
CA THR A 866 15.85 4.15 16.50
C THR A 866 16.92 4.23 17.58
N LEU A 867 16.60 3.69 18.74
CA LEU A 867 17.51 3.58 19.88
C LEU A 867 17.86 2.12 20.08
N ARG A 868 19.13 1.82 20.31
CA ARG A 868 19.60 0.49 20.71
C ARG A 868 20.38 0.61 22.00
N TRP A 869 20.07 -0.28 22.93
CA TRP A 869 20.76 -0.40 24.20
C TRP A 869 21.03 -1.88 24.50
N LYS A 870 22.26 -2.30 24.32
CA LYS A 870 22.66 -3.73 24.40
C LYS A 870 21.78 -4.56 23.44
N ASP A 871 20.98 -5.48 24.00
CA ASP A 871 20.10 -6.39 23.25
C ASP A 871 18.70 -5.80 22.98
N TRP A 872 18.42 -4.59 23.49
CA TRP A 872 17.15 -3.89 23.26
C TRP A 872 17.21 -2.99 22.04
N ASP A 873 16.12 -2.93 21.29
CA ASP A 873 15.89 -1.93 20.26
C ASP A 873 14.52 -1.27 20.42
N LEU A 874 14.48 0.06 20.34
CA LEU A 874 13.26 0.86 20.34
C LEU A 874 13.19 1.65 19.04
N SER A 875 12.12 1.49 18.29
CA SER A 875 11.81 2.29 17.11
C SER A 875 10.55 3.10 17.33
N LEU A 876 10.62 4.40 17.05
CA LEU A 876 9.49 5.33 17.13
C LEU A 876 9.33 5.99 15.76
N MET A 877 8.09 6.06 15.27
CA MET A 877 7.77 6.75 14.04
C MET A 877 6.60 7.69 14.26
N PHE A 878 6.81 8.96 13.99
CA PHE A 878 5.79 9.99 13.95
C PHE A 878 5.48 10.36 12.51
N SER A 879 4.21 10.64 12.23
CA SER A 879 3.76 11.13 10.93
C SER A 879 2.77 12.27 11.10
N GLY A 880 2.79 13.24 10.20
CA GLY A 880 1.89 14.37 10.21
C GLY A 880 1.63 14.92 8.81
N ALA A 881 0.45 15.51 8.64
CA ALA A 881 0.06 16.26 7.46
C ALA A 881 -0.57 17.59 7.90
N PHE A 882 -0.26 18.68 7.17
CA PHE A 882 -0.64 20.02 7.56
C PHE A 882 -1.03 20.87 6.35
N GLY A 883 -1.76 21.95 6.61
CA GLY A 883 -2.15 22.93 5.61
C GLY A 883 -3.31 22.47 4.75
N PHE A 884 -4.31 21.81 5.33
CA PHE A 884 -5.50 21.35 4.62
C PHE A 884 -6.76 21.42 5.50
N ASP A 885 -7.90 21.35 4.84
CA ASP A 885 -9.21 21.34 5.46
C ASP A 885 -9.93 20.01 5.21
N ILE A 886 -10.78 19.58 6.13
CA ILE A 886 -11.63 18.40 5.98
C ILE A 886 -13.09 18.85 6.01
N PHE A 887 -13.88 18.42 5.02
CA PHE A 887 -15.33 18.54 5.07
C PHE A 887 -15.89 17.38 5.90
N ASN A 888 -16.42 17.72 7.08
CA ASN A 888 -16.97 16.77 8.04
C ASN A 888 -18.41 16.40 7.67
N MET A 889 -18.58 15.29 6.88
CA MET A 889 -19.89 14.83 6.45
C MET A 889 -20.78 14.37 7.61
N ARG A 890 -20.19 13.90 8.71
CA ARG A 890 -20.95 13.51 9.89
C ARG A 890 -21.53 14.72 10.59
N LYS A 891 -20.75 15.79 10.75
CA LYS A 891 -21.24 17.08 11.26
C LYS A 891 -22.32 17.67 10.34
N TYR A 892 -22.13 17.53 9.01
CA TYR A 892 -23.14 17.94 8.02
C TYR A 892 -24.46 17.18 8.18
N GLY A 893 -24.40 15.84 8.31
CA GLY A 893 -25.58 14.97 8.40
C GLY A 893 -26.26 14.92 9.76
N MET A 894 -25.48 15.00 10.85
CA MET A 894 -25.95 14.74 12.23
C MET A 894 -25.54 15.83 13.24
N GLY A 895 -24.78 16.84 12.84
CA GLY A 895 -24.25 17.86 13.75
C GLY A 895 -25.18 19.03 14.05
N LEU A 896 -26.41 19.03 13.58
CA LEU A 896 -27.39 20.10 13.76
C LEU A 896 -28.66 19.58 14.45
N LYS A 897 -29.29 20.40 15.29
CA LYS A 897 -30.57 20.04 15.95
C LYS A 897 -31.67 19.72 14.95
N GLY A 898 -31.74 20.42 13.82
CA GLY A 898 -32.70 20.22 12.73
C GLY A 898 -32.25 19.22 11.68
N SER A 899 -31.18 18.41 11.91
CA SER A 899 -30.80 17.34 10.99
C SER A 899 -31.92 16.35 10.75
N GLY A 900 -32.03 15.86 9.50
CA GLY A 900 -33.04 14.86 9.09
C GLY A 900 -32.81 13.45 9.64
N SER A 901 -31.63 13.15 10.24
CA SER A 901 -31.36 11.88 10.90
C SER A 901 -32.18 11.73 12.19
N ASP A 902 -32.61 10.50 12.51
CA ASP A 902 -33.36 10.21 13.73
C ASP A 902 -32.52 10.52 14.96
N ASN A 903 -31.24 10.17 14.99
CA ASN A 903 -30.31 10.56 16.02
C ASN A 903 -29.32 11.61 15.51
N VAL A 904 -28.66 12.31 16.41
CA VAL A 904 -27.70 13.39 16.12
C VAL A 904 -26.50 13.30 17.04
N LEU A 905 -25.42 13.98 16.65
CA LEU A 905 -24.25 14.14 17.53
C LEU A 905 -24.66 14.82 18.82
N ARG A 906 -24.07 14.38 19.92
CA ARG A 906 -24.31 14.90 21.26
C ARG A 906 -23.96 16.38 21.34
N SER A 907 -22.88 16.80 20.65
CA SER A 907 -22.49 18.23 20.54
C SER A 907 -23.59 19.12 19.96
N ALA A 908 -24.45 18.62 19.07
CA ALA A 908 -25.56 19.42 18.52
C ALA A 908 -26.59 19.86 19.57
N TYR A 909 -26.69 19.14 20.68
CA TYR A 909 -27.70 19.43 21.73
C TYR A 909 -27.12 19.88 23.07
N LEU A 910 -25.94 19.42 23.45
CA LEU A 910 -25.40 19.59 24.83
C LEU A 910 -24.25 20.58 24.90
N GLU A 911 -23.68 21.00 23.80
CA GLU A 911 -22.53 21.90 23.75
C GLU A 911 -22.84 23.26 23.09
N ASP A 912 -24.09 23.75 23.23
CA ASP A 912 -24.55 25.06 22.71
C ASP A 912 -24.20 25.27 21.23
N SER A 913 -24.67 24.34 20.36
CA SER A 913 -24.58 24.56 18.92
C SER A 913 -25.36 25.80 18.52
N ASP A 914 -24.66 26.82 18.02
CA ASP A 914 -25.27 28.07 17.54
C ASP A 914 -26.12 27.87 16.31
N VAL A 915 -25.91 26.79 15.56
CA VAL A 915 -26.63 26.46 14.29
C VAL A 915 -27.60 25.32 14.51
N TRP A 916 -28.89 25.55 14.33
CA TRP A 916 -29.90 24.50 14.42
C TRP A 916 -30.32 23.95 13.08
N THR A 917 -30.38 24.78 12.04
CA THR A 917 -30.70 24.33 10.67
C THR A 917 -29.68 24.87 9.68
N GLY A 918 -29.20 24.00 8.79
CA GLY A 918 -28.13 24.27 7.83
C GLY A 918 -28.57 24.58 6.40
N GLY A 919 -29.88 24.63 6.12
CA GLY A 919 -30.40 24.87 4.76
C GLY A 919 -29.99 23.82 3.73
N GLY A 920 -29.36 22.72 4.11
CA GLY A 920 -28.92 21.63 3.21
C GLY A 920 -27.75 21.99 2.28
N VAL A 921 -27.02 23.09 2.56
CA VAL A 921 -25.97 23.63 1.67
C VAL A 921 -24.56 23.16 2.06
N ILE A 922 -23.66 23.02 1.09
CA ILE A 922 -22.22 22.84 1.32
C ILE A 922 -21.61 24.17 1.80
N SER A 923 -21.33 24.27 3.10
CA SER A 923 -20.87 25.51 3.73
C SER A 923 -19.53 25.33 4.47
N SER A 924 -18.78 26.42 4.57
CA SER A 924 -17.55 26.49 5.36
C SER A 924 -17.74 26.19 6.86
N TYR A 925 -18.97 26.21 7.39
CA TYR A 925 -19.29 25.74 8.74
C TYR A 925 -18.93 24.28 9.00
N PHE A 926 -18.98 23.45 7.96
CA PHE A 926 -18.67 22.03 8.02
C PHE A 926 -17.22 21.72 7.64
N LEU A 927 -16.42 22.73 7.28
CA LEU A 927 -15.00 22.62 7.06
C LEU A 927 -14.23 22.81 8.37
N GLU A 928 -13.35 21.89 8.66
CA GLU A 928 -12.49 21.92 9.83
C GLU A 928 -11.03 21.75 9.41
N LYS A 929 -10.08 22.22 10.25
CA LYS A 929 -8.66 22.01 10.01
C LYS A 929 -8.32 20.52 10.14
N GLY A 930 -7.76 19.97 9.06
CA GLY A 930 -7.35 18.57 9.02
C GLY A 930 -5.94 18.30 9.55
N ASP A 931 -5.23 19.31 9.99
CA ASP A 931 -3.86 19.22 10.48
C ASP A 931 -3.74 18.19 11.61
N TYR A 932 -2.75 17.33 11.50
CA TYR A 932 -2.46 16.33 12.54
C TYR A 932 -0.98 15.99 12.66
N PHE A 933 -0.59 15.50 13.83
CA PHE A 933 0.68 14.86 14.11
C PHE A 933 0.44 13.65 15.02
N LYS A 934 0.87 12.47 14.61
CA LYS A 934 0.58 11.22 15.33
C LYS A 934 1.81 10.37 15.59
N LEU A 935 1.78 9.61 16.68
CA LEU A 935 2.70 8.50 16.94
C LEU A 935 2.13 7.26 16.21
N ASP A 936 2.63 7.05 14.99
CA ASP A 936 2.07 6.07 14.07
C ASP A 936 2.55 4.65 14.38
N ASN A 937 3.83 4.48 14.73
CA ASN A 937 4.38 3.16 15.05
C ASN A 937 5.40 3.24 16.18
N VAL A 938 5.28 2.33 17.14
CA VAL A 938 6.25 2.10 18.23
C VAL A 938 6.58 0.63 18.23
N THR A 939 7.86 0.27 18.24
CA THR A 939 8.29 -1.14 18.39
C THR A 939 9.43 -1.22 19.40
N LEU A 940 9.22 -2.00 20.46
CA LEU A 940 10.25 -2.37 21.43
C LEU A 940 10.62 -3.83 21.23
N GLY A 941 11.86 -4.10 20.87
CA GLY A 941 12.40 -5.43 20.63
C GLY A 941 13.47 -5.81 21.65
N TYR A 942 13.56 -7.10 21.93
CA TYR A 942 14.61 -7.69 22.74
C TYR A 942 15.19 -8.91 22.04
N ASN A 943 16.49 -8.87 21.78
CA ASN A 943 17.23 -9.99 21.20
C ASN A 943 17.76 -10.84 22.36
N ILE A 944 17.19 -12.02 22.53
CA ILE A 944 17.54 -12.90 23.66
C ILE A 944 18.95 -13.46 23.45
N PRO A 945 19.91 -13.19 24.39
CA PRO A 945 21.27 -13.70 24.27
C PRO A 945 21.30 -15.22 24.52
N LEU A 946 21.53 -15.98 23.45
CA LEU A 946 21.54 -17.45 23.53
C LEU A 946 22.90 -17.96 24.00
N LYS A 947 22.93 -18.77 25.05
CA LYS A 947 24.13 -19.42 25.56
C LYS A 947 24.71 -20.48 24.62
N SER A 948 23.89 -21.08 23.78
CA SER A 948 24.27 -22.05 22.77
C SER A 948 23.51 -21.78 21.47
N ARG A 949 24.25 -21.64 20.39
CA ARG A 949 23.69 -21.40 19.03
C ARG A 949 23.70 -22.63 18.12
N LYS A 950 23.66 -23.84 18.74
CA LYS A 950 23.73 -25.08 17.95
C LYS A 950 22.51 -25.34 17.05
N ILE A 951 21.31 -24.93 17.48
CA ILE A 951 20.05 -25.14 16.75
C ILE A 951 19.39 -23.80 16.45
N VAL A 952 19.27 -22.93 17.47
CA VAL A 952 18.69 -21.59 17.31
C VAL A 952 19.83 -20.58 17.24
N ASP A 953 19.93 -19.89 16.12
CA ASP A 953 20.96 -18.87 15.88
C ASP A 953 20.55 -17.52 16.49
N ALA A 954 19.28 -17.14 16.34
CA ALA A 954 18.74 -15.92 16.92
C ALA A 954 17.29 -16.10 17.40
N LEU A 955 16.99 -15.47 18.53
CA LEU A 955 15.65 -15.38 19.08
C LEU A 955 15.37 -13.92 19.46
N ARG A 956 14.38 -13.32 18.83
CA ARG A 956 13.92 -11.96 19.12
C ARG A 956 12.46 -11.99 19.50
N VAL A 957 12.10 -11.28 20.57
CA VAL A 957 10.72 -10.98 20.94
C VAL A 957 10.49 -9.48 20.80
N TYR A 958 9.27 -9.08 20.44
CA TYR A 958 8.95 -7.66 20.32
C TYR A 958 7.49 -7.37 20.67
N ILE A 959 7.26 -6.15 21.14
CA ILE A 959 5.94 -5.57 21.29
C ILE A 959 5.87 -4.37 20.35
N SER A 960 4.80 -4.23 19.59
CA SER A 960 4.56 -3.06 18.78
C SER A 960 3.18 -2.47 19.03
N ALA A 961 3.09 -1.15 18.92
CA ALA A 961 1.85 -0.41 18.96
C ALA A 961 1.75 0.45 17.71
N LYS A 962 0.59 0.48 17.07
CA LYS A 962 0.29 1.27 15.88
C LYS A 962 -0.86 2.22 16.17
N ASN A 963 -0.78 3.44 15.62
CA ASN A 963 -1.80 4.48 15.77
C ASN A 963 -2.13 4.79 17.25
N LEU A 964 -1.07 5.02 18.06
CA LEU A 964 -1.19 5.10 19.52
C LEU A 964 -1.92 6.36 19.96
N PHE A 965 -1.56 7.53 19.42
CA PHE A 965 -2.28 8.79 19.62
C PHE A 965 -2.12 9.73 18.42
N THR A 966 -3.08 10.62 18.26
CA THR A 966 -3.13 11.65 17.23
C THR A 966 -3.39 13.00 17.87
N LEU A 967 -2.53 13.97 17.60
CA LEU A 967 -2.72 15.37 17.99
C LEU A 967 -3.39 16.08 16.82
N THR A 968 -4.62 16.53 17.00
CA THR A 968 -5.42 17.24 15.98
C THR A 968 -6.49 18.08 16.64
N ASN A 969 -6.99 19.10 15.94
CA ASN A 969 -8.18 19.87 16.31
C ASN A 969 -9.42 19.45 15.51
N TYR A 970 -9.30 18.41 14.68
CA TYR A 970 -10.41 17.88 13.92
C TYR A 970 -11.40 17.16 14.85
N SER A 971 -12.70 17.48 14.72
CA SER A 971 -13.75 16.95 15.60
C SER A 971 -14.33 15.60 15.15
N GLY A 972 -14.01 15.16 13.91
CA GLY A 972 -14.44 13.87 13.38
C GLY A 972 -13.58 12.71 13.87
N ASN A 973 -13.56 11.62 13.12
CA ASN A 973 -12.68 10.49 13.37
C ASN A 973 -11.20 10.89 13.17
N ASP A 974 -10.30 9.94 13.13
CA ASP A 974 -8.88 10.19 12.87
C ASP A 974 -8.67 10.89 11.50
N PRO A 975 -8.13 12.12 11.43
CA PRO A 975 -7.94 12.83 10.14
C PRO A 975 -6.98 12.09 9.20
N SER A 976 -6.14 11.18 9.70
CA SER A 976 -5.19 10.40 8.88
C SER A 976 -5.85 9.31 8.05
N ILE A 977 -7.11 8.96 8.32
CA ILE A 977 -7.89 8.01 7.50
C ILE A 977 -8.71 8.70 6.41
N VAL A 978 -8.83 10.02 6.47
CA VAL A 978 -9.48 10.78 5.40
C VAL A 978 -8.61 10.74 4.16
N THR A 979 -9.23 10.58 2.99
CA THR A 979 -8.51 10.55 1.71
C THR A 979 -7.63 11.79 1.55
N SER A 980 -6.33 11.59 1.48
CA SER A 980 -5.32 12.64 1.25
C SER A 980 -4.64 12.53 -0.12
N THR A 981 -5.15 11.64 -0.98
CA THR A 981 -4.65 11.33 -2.32
C THR A 981 -5.67 11.71 -3.39
N GLY A 982 -5.24 11.70 -4.66
CA GLY A 982 -6.12 11.99 -5.79
C GLY A 982 -6.45 13.47 -5.96
N ILE A 983 -7.57 13.75 -6.61
CA ILE A 983 -8.00 15.11 -6.99
C ILE A 983 -9.16 15.66 -6.15
N THR A 984 -9.74 14.84 -5.30
CA THR A 984 -10.87 15.16 -4.41
C THR A 984 -10.58 14.78 -2.95
N PRO A 985 -9.44 15.20 -2.38
CA PRO A 985 -9.06 14.86 -1.02
C PRO A 985 -9.83 15.68 0.03
N GLY A 986 -9.84 15.21 1.28
CA GLY A 986 -10.34 15.98 2.42
C GLY A 986 -11.84 15.90 2.67
N VAL A 987 -12.57 14.91 2.11
CA VAL A 987 -13.96 14.63 2.51
C VAL A 987 -13.98 13.45 3.47
N ASP A 988 -14.36 13.69 4.72
CA ASP A 988 -14.60 12.63 5.70
C ASP A 988 -16.02 12.10 5.53
N VAL A 989 -16.15 10.98 4.81
CA VAL A 989 -17.43 10.32 4.60
C VAL A 989 -17.96 9.74 5.92
N SER A 990 -19.23 10.00 6.23
CA SER A 990 -19.85 9.58 7.50
C SER A 990 -19.79 8.05 7.72
N SER A 991 -19.74 7.27 6.63
CA SER A 991 -19.60 5.81 6.63
C SER A 991 -18.16 5.30 6.74
N ALA A 992 -17.17 6.17 7.00
CA ALA A 992 -15.78 5.75 7.13
C ALA A 992 -15.61 4.69 8.24
N TYR A 993 -14.88 3.63 7.91
CA TYR A 993 -14.59 2.55 8.86
C TYR A 993 -13.80 3.08 10.07
N PRO A 994 -14.14 2.68 11.31
CA PRO A 994 -13.47 3.16 12.51
C PRO A 994 -11.97 2.93 12.52
N SER A 995 -11.20 3.83 13.11
CA SER A 995 -9.78 3.64 13.36
C SER A 995 -9.55 2.77 14.60
N ALA A 996 -8.38 2.14 14.69
CA ALA A 996 -7.99 1.35 15.85
C ALA A 996 -6.56 1.68 16.29
N THR A 997 -6.35 1.63 17.61
CA THR A 997 -5.02 1.40 18.17
C THR A 997 -4.74 -0.10 18.13
N GLN A 998 -3.66 -0.51 17.50
CA GLN A 998 -3.29 -1.91 17.32
C GLN A 998 -2.07 -2.24 18.15
N LEU A 999 -2.19 -3.25 19.04
CA LEU A 999 -1.11 -3.74 19.89
C LEU A 999 -0.72 -5.14 19.42
N ALA A 1000 0.55 -5.39 19.15
CA ALA A 1000 1.03 -6.70 18.70
C ALA A 1000 2.19 -7.20 19.57
N LEU A 1001 2.19 -8.51 19.82
CA LEU A 1001 3.28 -9.26 20.40
C LEU A 1001 3.80 -10.24 19.36
N GLY A 1002 5.10 -10.20 19.09
CA GLY A 1002 5.69 -11.05 18.07
C GLY A 1002 6.99 -11.71 18.49
N VAL A 1003 7.34 -12.77 17.76
CA VAL A 1003 8.56 -13.55 17.96
C VAL A 1003 9.18 -13.88 16.61
N THR A 1004 10.50 -13.71 16.50
CA THR A 1004 11.29 -14.14 15.36
C THR A 1004 12.34 -15.14 15.82
N LEU A 1005 12.33 -16.34 15.23
CA LEU A 1005 13.29 -17.41 15.45
C LEU A 1005 14.08 -17.65 14.17
N LYS A 1006 15.40 -17.71 14.29
CA LYS A 1006 16.26 -18.19 13.20
C LYS A 1006 16.95 -19.46 13.66
N PHE A 1007 16.86 -20.46 12.83
CA PHE A 1007 17.51 -21.74 13.00
C PHE A 1007 18.67 -21.85 12.02
N ARG A 1008 19.70 -22.56 12.46
CA ARG A 1008 20.91 -22.80 11.67
C ARG A 1008 20.81 -24.11 10.92
#